data_ea4dea159277403844f72ef0d0dcfd68
#
_entry.id   ea4dea159277403844f72ef0d0dcfd68
#
_cell.length_a   1.000
_cell.length_b   1.000
_cell.length_c   1.000
_cell.angle_alpha   90.00
_cell.angle_beta   90.00
_cell.angle_gamma   90.00
#
_symmetry.space_group_name_H-M   'P 1'
#
loop_
_entity.id
_entity.type
_entity.pdbx_description
1 polymer ?
#
loop_
_entity_poly.entity_id
_entity_poly.type
_entity_poly.pdbx_seq_one_letter_code
_entity_poly.pdbx_strand_id
1 'polypeptide(L)'
;MVQRRGIIICLLLLSYIPVNMMAQKRLTLEELNFGGVNYASMSPVRKHYKWKGNELIESEEKEAKKYPQVVSRDHNIYVKLSEESEEKQVTSDGCREIVYGESVHRNEWGIETGIFMSPDRSKVAFYRMDQSMVTDYPQVSIADYEAKYEPDKYPMTGGKSHKVTIGILELTDEKCLQPRYLDLGDVTDRYFTNISWGPDGKTLYLIELNRDQTESHLDAYDVATGKKKGTLYVEKDDKYVEPLHPISFLPWDDSKYIYWSQKDGFWHLYLGSVDTENELIPLTKGEWVVLDMIGFSKSTKSVIISANKESHVQRNLYRLDLSKLPSKGKTAKMTLLDNGKGVHGGKLNEDGTMLLDVWGEPDVPRAYAKINIKTGERKEVFRAPNPWEGYDIPIYKHGTITAADGKTELHYRMVLPKDFDETKKYPTVVYVYGGPHAHNIEAAWHWASRPWETYMAGEGYILFVLDNRGSEHRGKDFEQVIYRQMGQEEMKDQMKGVEFLKSLPYVDMDRLGVHGWSYGGYMTISLMTNYKGVFKVGVAGGPVIDWKWYEIMYGERYMDTPQDNKEGYEKCSLLSKAKDLSGRLLIITGGNDKTVVPQHCLSFIYECNKAGTFPDFYIFPEEEHNMKKHQSVVLHEHITRYFNDFLK
;
A
#
# COMPACT_ATOMS: atom_id res chain seq x y z
N MET A 1 -13.84 48.10 88.34
CA MET A 1 -14.32 46.87 87.67
C MET A 1 -14.46 47.20 86.16
N VAL A 2 -13.50 46.77 85.40
CA VAL A 2 -13.48 46.97 83.91
C VAL A 2 -13.38 45.60 83.25
N GLN A 3 -14.47 45.21 82.58
CA GLN A 3 -14.51 43.98 81.77
C GLN A 3 -13.77 44.22 80.45
N ARG A 4 -12.74 43.39 80.21
CA ARG A 4 -12.08 43.26 78.90
C ARG A 4 -12.80 42.19 78.08
N ARG A 5 -13.37 42.58 76.94
CA ARG A 5 -13.87 41.67 75.95
C ARG A 5 -12.69 41.26 75.00
N GLY A 6 -12.36 39.98 74.97
CA GLY A 6 -11.39 39.44 74.04
C GLY A 6 -12.06 39.17 72.69
N ILE A 7 -11.48 39.69 71.66
CA ILE A 7 -11.86 39.38 70.25
C ILE A 7 -11.00 38.20 69.75
N ILE A 8 -11.63 37.05 69.45
CA ILE A 8 -11.00 35.90 68.82
C ILE A 8 -11.03 36.15 67.32
N ILE A 9 -9.86 36.37 66.70
CA ILE A 9 -9.70 36.40 65.24
C ILE A 9 -9.40 34.98 64.78
N CYS A 10 -10.36 34.34 64.15
CA CYS A 10 -10.14 33.09 63.41
C CYS A 10 -9.39 33.39 62.09
N LEU A 11 -8.12 33.09 62.06
CA LEU A 11 -7.34 33.05 60.81
C LEU A 11 -7.71 31.76 60.02
N LEU A 12 -8.51 31.90 58.98
CA LEU A 12 -8.70 30.88 57.95
C LEU A 12 -7.43 30.82 57.06
N LEU A 13 -6.57 29.83 57.33
CA LEU A 13 -5.50 29.43 56.44
C LEU A 13 -6.11 28.75 55.23
N LEU A 14 -6.31 29.49 54.12
CA LEU A 14 -6.52 28.92 52.79
C LEU A 14 -5.21 28.27 52.36
N SER A 15 -5.14 26.95 52.46
CA SER A 15 -4.09 26.16 51.84
C SER A 15 -4.25 26.23 50.30
N TYR A 16 -3.46 27.11 49.67
CA TYR A 16 -3.23 27.06 48.25
C TYR A 16 -2.48 25.74 47.97
N ILE A 17 -3.20 24.74 47.47
CA ILE A 17 -2.59 23.59 46.79
C ILE A 17 -2.20 24.14 45.42
N PRO A 18 -0.91 24.26 45.08
CA PRO A 18 -0.55 24.57 43.72
C PRO A 18 -0.95 23.35 42.88
N VAL A 19 -2.02 23.48 42.10
CA VAL A 19 -2.23 22.59 40.96
C VAL A 19 -1.05 22.87 40.05
N ASN A 20 -0.03 22.03 40.13
CA ASN A 20 1.01 21.97 39.09
C ASN A 20 0.29 21.62 37.79
N MET A 21 -0.17 22.62 37.05
CA MET A 21 -0.40 22.49 35.61
C MET A 21 0.98 22.17 35.03
N MET A 22 1.35 20.88 34.97
CA MET A 22 2.42 20.48 34.08
C MET A 22 2.00 20.94 32.70
N ALA A 23 2.77 21.86 32.12
CA ALA A 23 2.59 22.23 30.73
C ALA A 23 2.65 20.92 29.94
N GLN A 24 1.54 20.57 29.28
CA GLN A 24 1.50 19.36 28.47
C GLN A 24 2.54 19.49 27.35
N LYS A 25 3.23 18.40 27.08
CA LYS A 25 4.33 18.36 26.11
C LYS A 25 3.77 18.24 24.71
N ARG A 26 4.26 19.04 23.75
CA ARG A 26 3.94 18.91 22.34
C ARG A 26 4.74 17.78 21.72
N LEU A 27 4.09 17.03 20.81
CA LEU A 27 4.73 16.01 20.00
C LEU A 27 5.65 16.66 18.97
N THR A 28 6.85 16.14 18.80
CA THR A 28 7.86 16.61 17.85
C THR A 28 7.95 15.69 16.62
N LEU A 29 8.56 16.17 15.55
CA LEU A 29 8.82 15.32 14.36
C LEU A 29 9.76 14.16 14.68
N GLU A 30 10.73 14.34 15.60
CA GLU A 30 11.63 13.28 16.09
C GLU A 30 10.91 12.20 16.91
N GLU A 31 9.75 12.50 17.45
CA GLU A 31 8.90 11.55 18.18
C GLU A 31 7.89 10.86 17.27
N LEU A 32 7.46 11.51 16.20
CA LEU A 32 6.37 11.03 15.35
C LEU A 32 6.85 10.30 14.10
N ASN A 33 7.93 10.76 13.46
CA ASN A 33 8.35 10.21 12.17
C ASN A 33 9.26 8.99 12.31
N PHE A 34 9.01 7.99 11.47
CA PHE A 34 9.91 6.86 11.32
C PHE A 34 11.33 7.33 10.96
N GLY A 35 12.31 6.89 11.74
CA GLY A 35 13.71 7.36 11.63
C GLY A 35 14.08 8.49 12.58
N GLY A 36 13.11 9.06 13.30
CA GLY A 36 13.36 10.02 14.39
C GLY A 36 13.91 9.33 15.64
N VAL A 37 14.65 10.09 16.43
CA VAL A 37 15.40 9.57 17.62
C VAL A 37 14.49 8.90 18.64
N ASN A 38 13.32 9.46 18.86
CA ASN A 38 12.38 8.99 19.88
C ASN A 38 11.17 8.21 19.31
N TYR A 39 11.15 7.95 18.01
CA TYR A 39 10.02 7.31 17.34
C TYR A 39 9.58 5.99 17.96
N ALA A 40 10.54 5.13 18.33
CA ALA A 40 10.25 3.81 18.90
C ALA A 40 9.47 3.89 20.23
N SER A 41 9.81 4.87 21.09
CA SER A 41 9.14 5.08 22.38
C SER A 41 7.74 5.70 22.24
N MET A 42 7.48 6.37 21.12
CA MET A 42 6.22 7.06 20.82
C MET A 42 5.30 6.25 19.91
N SER A 43 5.73 5.06 19.49
CA SER A 43 4.92 4.11 18.74
C SER A 43 4.15 3.16 19.67
N PRO A 44 2.93 2.74 19.30
CA PRO A 44 2.21 1.74 20.09
C PRO A 44 3.01 0.45 20.26
N VAL A 45 3.12 -0.03 21.49
CA VAL A 45 3.89 -1.23 21.84
C VAL A 45 3.51 -2.40 20.92
N ARG A 46 4.52 -3.00 20.30
CA ARG A 46 4.37 -4.23 19.52
C ARG A 46 4.80 -5.43 20.35
N LYS A 47 3.96 -6.46 20.38
CA LYS A 47 4.27 -7.76 20.97
C LYS A 47 4.51 -8.76 19.85
N HIS A 48 5.59 -9.52 19.97
CA HIS A 48 5.90 -10.60 19.04
C HIS A 48 5.43 -11.93 19.64
N TYR A 49 4.30 -12.40 19.14
CA TYR A 49 3.73 -13.67 19.56
C TYR A 49 4.04 -14.79 18.56
N LYS A 50 4.39 -15.97 19.10
CA LYS A 50 4.49 -17.22 18.36
C LYS A 50 3.49 -18.24 18.89
N TRP A 51 3.02 -19.09 18.03
CA TRP A 51 2.19 -20.22 18.41
C TRP A 51 3.05 -21.40 18.89
N LYS A 52 2.70 -21.96 20.04
CA LYS A 52 3.17 -23.26 20.52
C LYS A 52 1.92 -24.15 20.69
N GLY A 53 1.57 -24.94 19.68
CA GLY A 53 0.25 -25.56 19.57
C GLY A 53 -0.86 -24.51 19.60
N ASN A 54 -1.73 -24.55 20.61
CA ASN A 54 -2.85 -23.60 20.80
C ASN A 54 -2.53 -22.46 21.79
N GLU A 55 -1.30 -22.37 22.26
CA GLU A 55 -0.88 -21.32 23.19
C GLU A 55 -0.06 -20.25 22.49
N LEU A 56 -0.30 -18.98 22.84
CA LEU A 56 0.53 -17.86 22.42
C LEU A 56 1.65 -17.66 23.42
N ILE A 57 2.87 -17.66 22.94
CA ILE A 57 4.05 -17.28 23.73
C ILE A 57 4.66 -16.00 23.14
N GLU A 58 5.03 -15.06 24.00
CA GLU A 58 5.82 -13.91 23.57
C GLU A 58 7.27 -14.38 23.32
N SER A 59 7.78 -14.15 22.11
CA SER A 59 9.11 -14.62 21.70
C SER A 59 9.71 -13.71 20.61
N GLU A 60 10.93 -13.30 20.84
CA GLU A 60 11.74 -12.57 19.86
C GLU A 60 12.64 -13.50 19.01
N GLU A 61 12.57 -14.81 19.24
CA GLU A 61 13.36 -15.77 18.47
C GLU A 61 13.03 -15.70 16.99
N LYS A 62 14.04 -15.68 16.14
CA LYS A 62 13.87 -15.82 14.69
C LYS A 62 13.43 -17.25 14.36
N GLU A 63 12.63 -17.39 13.31
CA GLU A 63 12.28 -18.72 12.81
C GLU A 63 13.56 -19.46 12.38
N ALA A 64 13.61 -20.77 12.67
CA ALA A 64 14.71 -21.61 12.23
C ALA A 64 14.79 -21.63 10.69
N LYS A 65 16.02 -21.62 10.19
CA LYS A 65 16.25 -21.71 8.74
C LYS A 65 15.74 -23.06 8.24
N LYS A 66 14.97 -23.02 7.17
CA LYS A 66 14.48 -24.23 6.48
C LYS A 66 15.35 -24.52 5.27
N TYR A 67 15.73 -25.77 5.05
CA TYR A 67 16.52 -26.23 3.90
C TYR A 67 15.64 -27.10 2.97
N PRO A 68 15.93 -27.18 1.67
CA PRO A 68 16.94 -26.38 0.94
C PRO A 68 16.66 -24.88 0.97
N GLN A 69 17.73 -24.06 0.85
CA GLN A 69 17.65 -22.62 0.66
C GLN A 69 18.02 -22.28 -0.78
N VAL A 70 17.25 -21.38 -1.38
CA VAL A 70 17.52 -20.81 -2.71
C VAL A 70 17.49 -19.30 -2.58
N VAL A 71 18.51 -18.63 -3.07
CA VAL A 71 18.65 -17.18 -3.00
C VAL A 71 19.10 -16.61 -4.34
N SER A 72 18.73 -15.37 -4.63
CA SER A 72 19.34 -14.56 -5.67
C SER A 72 20.45 -13.71 -5.07
N ARG A 73 21.59 -13.66 -5.73
CA ARG A 73 22.70 -12.78 -5.40
C ARG A 73 23.50 -12.49 -6.68
N ASP A 74 23.87 -11.21 -6.86
CA ASP A 74 24.57 -10.76 -8.06
C ASP A 74 23.87 -11.23 -9.35
N HIS A 75 22.52 -11.12 -9.36
CA HIS A 75 21.63 -11.54 -10.43
C HIS A 75 21.63 -13.04 -10.77
N ASN A 76 22.21 -13.89 -9.91
CA ASN A 76 22.31 -15.33 -10.12
C ASN A 76 21.64 -16.14 -9.01
N ILE A 77 21.22 -17.38 -9.33
CA ILE A 77 20.66 -18.33 -8.36
C ILE A 77 21.77 -19.08 -7.66
N TYR A 78 21.66 -19.15 -6.34
CA TYR A 78 22.47 -19.96 -5.45
C TYR A 78 21.60 -20.91 -4.65
N VAL A 79 22.08 -22.13 -4.44
CA VAL A 79 21.36 -23.19 -3.72
C VAL A 79 22.22 -23.75 -2.61
N LYS A 80 21.63 -23.90 -1.41
CA LYS A 80 22.21 -24.63 -0.28
C LYS A 80 21.22 -25.72 0.14
N LEU A 81 21.56 -27.00 -0.09
CA LEU A 81 20.65 -28.13 0.07
C LEU A 81 20.40 -28.51 1.54
N SER A 82 21.42 -28.42 2.40
CA SER A 82 21.32 -28.65 3.84
C SER A 82 22.15 -27.65 4.63
N GLU A 83 22.08 -27.68 5.95
CA GLU A 83 22.89 -26.80 6.79
C GLU A 83 24.40 -27.10 6.61
N GLU A 84 24.75 -28.37 6.42
CA GLU A 84 26.14 -28.86 6.27
C GLU A 84 26.66 -28.77 4.83
N SER A 85 25.77 -28.65 3.81
CA SER A 85 26.20 -28.58 2.41
C SER A 85 26.85 -27.24 2.08
N GLU A 86 27.74 -27.23 1.11
CA GLU A 86 28.25 -25.99 0.52
C GLU A 86 27.16 -25.33 -0.34
N GLU A 87 27.19 -24.01 -0.38
CA GLU A 87 26.35 -23.24 -1.29
C GLU A 87 26.89 -23.34 -2.72
N LYS A 88 26.03 -23.61 -3.68
CA LYS A 88 26.38 -23.74 -5.10
C LYS A 88 25.70 -22.68 -5.96
N GLN A 89 26.50 -22.06 -6.82
CA GLN A 89 25.97 -21.19 -7.89
C GLN A 89 25.38 -22.09 -8.99
N VAL A 90 24.17 -21.79 -9.39
CA VAL A 90 23.39 -22.56 -10.38
C VAL A 90 23.38 -21.88 -11.75
N THR A 91 23.24 -20.55 -11.76
CA THR A 91 23.31 -19.74 -12.99
C THR A 91 24.56 -18.87 -12.95
N SER A 92 25.16 -18.54 -14.10
CA SER A 92 26.44 -17.84 -14.17
C SER A 92 26.47 -16.71 -15.20
N ASP A 93 25.40 -16.51 -15.95
CA ASP A 93 25.24 -15.47 -16.97
C ASP A 93 24.40 -14.28 -16.47
N GLY A 94 24.05 -14.29 -15.17
CA GLY A 94 23.35 -13.18 -14.50
C GLY A 94 24.17 -11.90 -14.54
N CYS A 95 23.53 -10.84 -14.95
CA CYS A 95 24.07 -9.48 -15.03
C CYS A 95 22.90 -8.47 -14.99
N ARG A 96 23.22 -7.19 -15.11
CA ARG A 96 22.19 -6.14 -15.12
C ARG A 96 21.10 -6.35 -16.17
N GLU A 97 21.44 -6.95 -17.32
CA GLU A 97 20.52 -7.24 -18.41
C GLU A 97 19.76 -8.55 -18.22
N ILE A 98 20.35 -9.53 -17.53
CA ILE A 98 19.79 -10.87 -17.31
C ILE A 98 19.72 -11.13 -15.81
N VAL A 99 18.52 -11.19 -15.26
CA VAL A 99 18.30 -11.26 -13.82
C VAL A 99 17.55 -12.54 -13.45
N TYR A 100 18.06 -13.26 -12.44
CA TYR A 100 17.49 -14.50 -11.95
C TYR A 100 16.98 -14.38 -10.52
N GLY A 101 15.81 -14.92 -10.25
CA GLY A 101 15.27 -15.10 -8.90
C GLY A 101 14.89 -13.80 -8.18
N GLU A 102 14.84 -12.69 -8.88
CA GLU A 102 14.32 -11.43 -8.37
C GLU A 102 12.87 -11.24 -8.81
N SER A 103 12.15 -10.32 -8.18
CA SER A 103 10.81 -9.94 -8.61
C SER A 103 10.86 -9.34 -10.03
N VAL A 104 9.78 -9.49 -10.77
CA VAL A 104 9.68 -9.04 -12.17
C VAL A 104 8.53 -8.03 -12.31
N HIS A 105 8.36 -7.48 -13.51
CA HIS A 105 7.25 -6.60 -13.86
C HIS A 105 7.09 -5.41 -12.90
N ARG A 106 8.21 -4.88 -12.38
CA ARG A 106 8.24 -3.72 -11.46
C ARG A 106 7.45 -3.94 -10.18
N ASN A 107 7.33 -5.19 -9.72
CA ASN A 107 6.56 -5.62 -8.54
C ASN A 107 5.03 -5.42 -8.68
N GLU A 108 4.55 -5.20 -9.90
CA GLU A 108 3.11 -5.14 -10.15
C GLU A 108 2.43 -6.50 -9.91
N TRP A 109 1.12 -6.49 -9.80
CA TRP A 109 0.26 -7.67 -9.58
C TRP A 109 0.62 -8.50 -8.35
N GLY A 110 1.13 -7.86 -7.28
CA GLY A 110 1.49 -8.52 -6.02
C GLY A 110 2.75 -9.38 -6.10
N ILE A 111 3.61 -9.17 -7.12
CA ILE A 111 4.87 -9.91 -7.25
C ILE A 111 5.94 -9.30 -6.33
N GLU A 112 6.22 -9.97 -5.20
CA GLU A 112 7.22 -9.52 -4.22
C GLU A 112 8.51 -10.34 -4.26
N THR A 113 8.50 -11.52 -4.91
CA THR A 113 9.64 -12.45 -4.98
C THR A 113 9.78 -13.04 -6.37
N GLY A 114 10.98 -13.48 -6.70
CA GLY A 114 11.26 -14.25 -7.92
C GLY A 114 11.55 -15.72 -7.66
N ILE A 115 11.37 -16.24 -6.43
CA ILE A 115 11.70 -17.62 -6.02
C ILE A 115 10.49 -18.27 -5.34
N PHE A 116 10.03 -19.40 -5.86
CA PHE A 116 8.81 -20.10 -5.44
C PHE A 116 9.10 -21.56 -5.13
N MET A 117 9.18 -21.90 -3.84
CA MET A 117 9.45 -23.26 -3.37
C MET A 117 8.21 -24.16 -3.53
N SER A 118 8.40 -25.42 -3.97
CA SER A 118 7.33 -26.42 -3.95
C SER A 118 6.88 -26.74 -2.51
N PRO A 119 5.66 -27.24 -2.29
CA PRO A 119 5.13 -27.54 -0.95
C PRO A 119 6.03 -28.48 -0.14
N ASP A 120 6.60 -29.50 -0.78
CA ASP A 120 7.54 -30.45 -0.20
C ASP A 120 8.99 -29.99 -0.18
N ARG A 121 9.28 -28.80 -0.72
CA ARG A 121 10.60 -28.19 -0.87
C ARG A 121 11.58 -28.98 -1.73
N SER A 122 11.13 -29.98 -2.47
CA SER A 122 11.97 -30.77 -3.37
C SER A 122 12.31 -30.05 -4.68
N LYS A 123 11.58 -28.97 -4.99
CA LYS A 123 11.75 -28.18 -6.21
C LYS A 123 11.60 -26.70 -5.93
N VAL A 124 12.08 -25.89 -6.87
CA VAL A 124 11.86 -24.44 -6.89
C VAL A 124 11.58 -23.99 -8.31
N ALA A 125 10.59 -23.10 -8.46
CA ALA A 125 10.40 -22.29 -9.65
C ALA A 125 11.01 -20.91 -9.40
N PHE A 126 11.57 -20.29 -10.45
CA PHE A 126 12.14 -18.95 -10.35
C PHE A 126 11.97 -18.17 -11.65
N TYR A 127 11.88 -16.86 -11.54
CA TYR A 127 11.89 -15.97 -12.69
C TYR A 127 13.31 -15.81 -13.26
N ARG A 128 13.41 -15.76 -14.58
CA ARG A 128 14.52 -15.20 -15.36
C ARG A 128 13.98 -14.04 -16.18
N MET A 129 14.50 -12.87 -15.94
CA MET A 129 14.12 -11.64 -16.66
C MET A 129 15.25 -11.23 -17.59
N ASP A 130 14.93 -11.06 -18.88
CA ASP A 130 15.79 -10.41 -19.86
C ASP A 130 15.26 -8.99 -20.09
N GLN A 131 16.03 -8.01 -19.67
CA GLN A 131 15.74 -6.58 -19.83
C GLN A 131 16.78 -5.86 -20.72
N SER A 132 17.50 -6.61 -21.58
CA SER A 132 18.52 -6.06 -22.47
C SER A 132 17.93 -5.02 -23.44
N MET A 133 16.67 -5.18 -23.83
CA MET A 133 15.95 -4.28 -24.74
C MET A 133 15.32 -3.07 -24.04
N VAL A 134 15.27 -3.07 -22.70
CA VAL A 134 14.67 -1.98 -21.92
C VAL A 134 15.61 -0.77 -21.92
N THR A 135 15.03 0.42 -22.04
CA THR A 135 15.76 1.68 -22.05
C THR A 135 16.53 1.89 -20.74
N ASP A 136 17.76 2.35 -20.86
CA ASP A 136 18.56 2.81 -19.73
C ASP A 136 18.16 4.26 -19.38
N TYR A 137 17.69 4.45 -18.16
CA TYR A 137 17.52 5.79 -17.61
C TYR A 137 18.83 6.21 -16.93
N PRO A 138 19.44 7.37 -17.33
CA PRO A 138 20.70 7.82 -16.78
C PRO A 138 20.52 8.30 -15.35
N GLN A 139 21.21 7.66 -14.41
CA GLN A 139 21.35 8.14 -13.03
C GLN A 139 22.81 8.37 -12.69
N VAL A 140 23.07 9.25 -11.75
CA VAL A 140 24.41 9.60 -11.28
C VAL A 140 24.43 9.53 -9.77
N SER A 141 25.24 8.63 -9.22
CA SER A 141 25.56 8.59 -7.79
C SER A 141 26.74 9.53 -7.49
N ILE A 142 26.62 10.31 -6.42
CA ILE A 142 27.64 11.20 -5.89
C ILE A 142 28.19 10.74 -4.54
N ALA A 143 27.90 9.52 -4.13
CA ALA A 143 28.31 8.96 -2.84
C ALA A 143 29.84 8.77 -2.72
N ASP A 144 30.54 8.56 -3.83
CA ASP A 144 31.98 8.41 -3.88
C ASP A 144 32.72 9.71 -4.25
N TYR A 145 34.07 9.71 -4.15
CA TYR A 145 34.90 10.86 -4.54
C TYR A 145 34.70 11.28 -5.99
N GLU A 146 34.58 10.30 -6.89
CA GLU A 146 34.21 10.56 -8.30
C GLU A 146 32.78 10.12 -8.50
N ALA A 147 31.96 10.99 -9.07
CA ALA A 147 30.57 10.67 -9.42
C ALA A 147 30.53 9.50 -10.42
N LYS A 148 29.61 8.56 -10.19
CA LYS A 148 29.46 7.36 -11.02
C LYS A 148 28.19 7.41 -11.83
N TYR A 149 28.29 6.99 -13.08
CA TYR A 149 27.11 6.73 -13.92
C TYR A 149 26.53 5.35 -13.55
N GLU A 150 25.33 5.34 -12.99
CA GLU A 150 24.62 4.13 -12.54
C GLU A 150 23.23 4.06 -13.17
N PRO A 151 23.13 3.72 -14.48
CA PRO A 151 21.85 3.74 -15.18
C PRO A 151 20.91 2.66 -14.65
N ASP A 152 19.62 2.98 -14.56
CA ASP A 152 18.56 2.03 -14.22
C ASP A 152 17.79 1.59 -15.48
N LYS A 153 17.37 0.31 -15.53
CA LYS A 153 16.49 -0.19 -16.59
C LYS A 153 15.07 0.28 -16.32
N TYR A 154 14.58 1.18 -17.16
CA TYR A 154 13.27 1.79 -16.95
C TYR A 154 12.38 1.65 -18.20
N PRO A 155 11.37 0.75 -18.18
CA PRO A 155 10.48 0.52 -19.32
C PRO A 155 9.39 1.59 -19.36
N MET A 156 9.59 2.68 -20.06
CA MET A 156 8.59 3.76 -20.21
C MET A 156 7.42 3.34 -21.09
N THR A 157 6.21 3.85 -20.79
CA THR A 157 4.99 3.58 -21.55
C THR A 157 5.17 3.78 -23.05
N GLY A 158 4.60 2.87 -23.85
CA GLY A 158 4.78 2.85 -25.31
C GLY A 158 6.13 2.33 -25.77
N GLY A 159 7.06 2.05 -24.84
CA GLY A 159 8.40 1.52 -25.12
C GLY A 159 8.46 0.00 -25.16
N LYS A 160 9.67 -0.54 -25.12
CA LYS A 160 9.91 -2.00 -25.04
C LYS A 160 9.87 -2.48 -23.59
N SER A 161 9.10 -3.54 -23.35
CA SER A 161 9.07 -4.24 -22.07
C SER A 161 10.16 -5.31 -21.99
N HIS A 162 10.51 -5.72 -20.78
CA HIS A 162 11.37 -6.88 -20.55
C HIS A 162 10.63 -8.19 -20.87
N LYS A 163 11.40 -9.25 -21.04
CA LYS A 163 10.92 -10.61 -21.31
C LYS A 163 11.17 -11.50 -20.11
N VAL A 164 10.16 -12.25 -19.69
CA VAL A 164 10.26 -13.13 -18.53
C VAL A 164 10.09 -14.59 -18.97
N THR A 165 10.93 -15.46 -18.43
CA THR A 165 10.80 -16.92 -18.51
C THR A 165 10.82 -17.51 -17.11
N ILE A 166 10.36 -18.77 -16.95
CA ILE A 166 10.26 -19.42 -15.67
C ILE A 166 11.12 -20.67 -15.69
N GLY A 167 12.14 -20.71 -14.83
CA GLY A 167 13.02 -21.84 -14.62
C GLY A 167 12.54 -22.70 -13.47
N ILE A 168 12.83 -24.01 -13.54
CA ILE A 168 12.55 -25.00 -12.49
C ILE A 168 13.83 -25.73 -12.16
N LEU A 169 14.10 -25.91 -10.86
CA LEU A 169 15.20 -26.71 -10.34
C LEU A 169 14.68 -27.85 -9.47
N GLU A 170 15.28 -29.04 -9.62
CA GLU A 170 15.18 -30.11 -8.67
C GLU A 170 16.22 -29.91 -7.56
N LEU A 171 15.80 -30.02 -6.29
CA LEU A 171 16.64 -29.72 -5.11
C LEU A 171 17.00 -30.98 -4.31
N THR A 172 16.85 -32.17 -4.89
CA THR A 172 17.04 -33.45 -4.22
C THR A 172 18.48 -33.90 -4.22
N ASP A 173 19.30 -33.52 -5.21
CA ASP A 173 20.70 -33.88 -5.36
C ASP A 173 21.45 -32.74 -6.05
N GLU A 174 22.71 -32.50 -5.65
CA GLU A 174 23.61 -31.53 -6.27
C GLU A 174 23.81 -31.73 -7.78
N LYS A 175 23.72 -32.98 -8.25
CA LYS A 175 23.80 -33.33 -9.68
C LYS A 175 22.61 -32.91 -10.48
N CYS A 176 21.44 -32.61 -9.82
CA CYS A 176 20.21 -32.22 -10.43
C CYS A 176 20.04 -30.70 -10.55
N LEU A 177 21.03 -29.89 -10.11
CA LEU A 177 21.00 -28.43 -10.12
C LEU A 177 21.18 -27.85 -11.53
N GLN A 178 20.42 -28.36 -12.50
CA GLN A 178 20.36 -27.85 -13.88
C GLN A 178 18.96 -27.27 -14.12
N PRO A 179 18.82 -25.98 -14.41
CA PRO A 179 17.52 -25.36 -14.65
C PRO A 179 16.87 -25.88 -15.93
N ARG A 180 15.59 -26.19 -15.84
CA ARG A 180 14.70 -26.48 -16.96
C ARG A 180 13.70 -25.34 -17.08
N TYR A 181 13.40 -24.88 -18.26
CA TYR A 181 12.48 -23.77 -18.48
C TYR A 181 11.15 -24.26 -18.98
N LEU A 182 10.08 -23.55 -18.59
CA LEU A 182 8.74 -23.74 -19.15
C LEU A 182 8.71 -23.30 -20.61
N ASP A 183 7.96 -24.04 -21.43
CA ASP A 183 7.67 -23.68 -22.82
C ASP A 183 6.50 -22.66 -22.85
N LEU A 184 6.86 -21.38 -22.70
CA LEU A 184 5.92 -20.26 -22.68
C LEU A 184 5.63 -19.69 -24.07
N GLY A 185 6.27 -20.23 -25.13
CA GLY A 185 6.21 -19.68 -26.49
C GLY A 185 6.88 -18.31 -26.60
N ASP A 186 6.33 -17.42 -27.43
CA ASP A 186 6.82 -16.04 -27.53
C ASP A 186 6.42 -15.23 -26.31
N VAL A 187 7.40 -14.84 -25.51
CA VAL A 187 7.21 -14.08 -24.26
C VAL A 187 7.21 -12.56 -24.44
N THR A 188 7.22 -12.09 -25.70
CA THR A 188 7.20 -10.65 -26.01
C THR A 188 5.83 -10.07 -25.68
N ASP A 189 5.81 -8.94 -24.97
CA ASP A 189 4.59 -8.20 -24.60
C ASP A 189 3.56 -9.07 -23.84
N ARG A 190 4.07 -9.95 -22.97
CA ARG A 190 3.27 -10.81 -22.08
C ARG A 190 3.85 -10.77 -20.68
N TYR A 191 2.99 -10.83 -19.70
CA TYR A 191 3.36 -10.83 -18.29
C TYR A 191 2.99 -12.17 -17.64
N PHE A 192 3.90 -12.73 -16.84
CA PHE A 192 3.74 -14.01 -16.16
C PHE A 192 3.75 -13.78 -14.66
N THR A 193 2.58 -13.91 -14.04
CA THR A 193 2.35 -13.46 -12.68
C THR A 193 1.86 -14.60 -11.79
N ASN A 194 1.88 -14.41 -10.48
CA ASN A 194 1.14 -15.20 -9.50
C ASN A 194 1.36 -16.71 -9.60
N ILE A 195 2.64 -17.12 -9.55
CA ILE A 195 3.05 -18.52 -9.61
C ILE A 195 2.54 -19.28 -8.39
N SER A 196 1.92 -20.45 -8.62
CA SER A 196 1.45 -21.39 -7.59
C SER A 196 1.87 -22.81 -7.93
N TRP A 197 2.32 -23.55 -6.93
CA TRP A 197 2.54 -25.00 -7.07
C TRP A 197 1.25 -25.77 -6.82
N GLY A 198 1.00 -26.79 -7.64
CA GLY A 198 0.03 -27.82 -7.32
C GLY A 198 0.44 -28.59 -6.07
N PRO A 199 -0.52 -29.13 -5.30
CA PRO A 199 -0.24 -29.87 -4.07
C PRO A 199 0.70 -31.06 -4.25
N ASP A 200 0.68 -31.67 -5.44
CA ASP A 200 1.53 -32.82 -5.82
C ASP A 200 2.96 -32.44 -6.25
N GLY A 201 3.27 -31.14 -6.35
CA GLY A 201 4.57 -30.65 -6.82
C GLY A 201 4.91 -31.02 -8.27
N LYS A 202 3.90 -31.44 -9.09
CA LYS A 202 4.08 -31.86 -10.50
C LYS A 202 3.51 -30.89 -11.49
N THR A 203 2.62 -30.00 -11.06
CA THR A 203 2.00 -28.98 -11.88
C THR A 203 2.34 -27.60 -11.30
N LEU A 204 2.76 -26.69 -12.16
CA LEU A 204 2.92 -25.27 -11.84
C LEU A 204 1.78 -24.48 -12.49
N TYR A 205 1.16 -23.62 -11.73
CA TYR A 205 0.11 -22.72 -12.17
C TYR A 205 0.64 -21.29 -12.17
N LEU A 206 0.20 -20.51 -13.15
CA LEU A 206 0.54 -19.10 -13.23
C LEU A 206 -0.59 -18.33 -13.93
N ILE A 207 -0.64 -17.03 -13.71
CA ILE A 207 -1.55 -16.16 -14.44
C ILE A 207 -0.74 -15.41 -15.50
N GLU A 208 -1.02 -15.69 -16.75
CA GLU A 208 -0.52 -14.93 -17.88
C GLU A 208 -1.44 -13.74 -18.15
N LEU A 209 -0.87 -12.56 -18.42
CA LEU A 209 -1.59 -11.35 -18.74
C LEU A 209 -1.05 -10.77 -20.05
N ASN A 210 -1.92 -10.35 -20.96
CA ASN A 210 -1.53 -9.65 -22.17
C ASN A 210 -1.02 -8.23 -21.84
N ARG A 211 -0.27 -7.61 -22.75
CA ARG A 211 0.28 -6.27 -22.52
C ARG A 211 -0.79 -5.21 -22.27
N ASP A 212 -1.92 -5.28 -22.99
CA ASP A 212 -3.04 -4.36 -22.81
C ASP A 212 -3.77 -4.57 -21.47
N GLN A 213 -3.40 -5.63 -20.75
CA GLN A 213 -3.95 -5.99 -19.42
C GLN A 213 -5.47 -6.19 -19.42
N THR A 214 -6.07 -6.49 -20.55
CA THR A 214 -7.51 -6.72 -20.73
C THR A 214 -7.90 -8.19 -20.67
N GLU A 215 -6.92 -9.10 -20.75
CA GLU A 215 -7.16 -10.55 -20.77
C GLU A 215 -6.09 -11.28 -19.97
N SER A 216 -6.53 -12.11 -19.01
CA SER A 216 -5.65 -12.99 -18.23
C SER A 216 -6.05 -14.46 -18.37
N HIS A 217 -5.04 -15.34 -18.34
CA HIS A 217 -5.19 -16.79 -18.43
C HIS A 217 -4.57 -17.45 -17.20
N LEU A 218 -5.36 -18.22 -16.46
CA LEU A 218 -4.83 -19.14 -15.45
C LEU A 218 -4.37 -20.43 -16.11
N ASP A 219 -3.08 -20.57 -16.29
CA ASP A 219 -2.45 -21.65 -17.03
C ASP A 219 -1.81 -22.69 -16.13
N ALA A 220 -1.88 -23.95 -16.55
CA ALA A 220 -1.25 -25.08 -15.88
C ALA A 220 -0.12 -25.65 -16.75
N TYR A 221 1.06 -25.90 -16.14
CA TYR A 221 2.25 -26.43 -16.78
C TYR A 221 2.71 -27.72 -16.11
N ASP A 222 3.08 -28.73 -16.89
CA ASP A 222 3.72 -29.94 -16.40
C ASP A 222 5.19 -29.65 -16.03
N VAL A 223 5.54 -29.86 -14.79
CA VAL A 223 6.86 -29.54 -14.23
C VAL A 223 7.96 -30.41 -14.83
N ALA A 224 7.65 -31.69 -15.16
CA ALA A 224 8.65 -32.60 -15.69
C ALA A 224 9.04 -32.32 -17.15
N THR A 225 8.07 -31.86 -17.96
CA THR A 225 8.30 -31.58 -19.39
C THR A 225 8.41 -30.10 -19.73
N GLY A 226 7.97 -29.21 -18.83
CA GLY A 226 7.88 -27.76 -19.06
C GLY A 226 6.71 -27.37 -19.99
N LYS A 227 5.88 -28.30 -20.43
CA LYS A 227 4.83 -28.04 -21.42
C LYS A 227 3.52 -27.59 -20.74
N LYS A 228 2.81 -26.70 -21.43
CA LYS A 228 1.46 -26.29 -21.04
C LYS A 228 0.51 -27.46 -21.08
N LYS A 229 -0.25 -27.71 -20.02
CA LYS A 229 -1.29 -28.74 -19.90
C LYS A 229 -2.64 -28.21 -20.38
N GLY A 230 -2.94 -26.93 -20.12
CA GLY A 230 -4.19 -26.27 -20.47
C GLY A 230 -4.37 -24.95 -19.75
N THR A 231 -5.48 -24.27 -20.06
CA THR A 231 -5.92 -23.04 -19.42
C THR A 231 -7.16 -23.35 -18.59
N LEU A 232 -7.10 -23.11 -17.27
CA LEU A 232 -8.22 -23.42 -16.35
C LEU A 232 -9.28 -22.32 -16.38
N TYR A 233 -8.87 -21.06 -16.52
CA TYR A 233 -9.78 -19.93 -16.51
C TYR A 233 -9.24 -18.78 -17.36
N VAL A 234 -10.15 -18.10 -18.06
CA VAL A 234 -9.85 -16.86 -18.79
C VAL A 234 -10.71 -15.74 -18.22
N GLU A 235 -10.08 -14.65 -17.79
CA GLU A 235 -10.77 -13.43 -17.35
C GLU A 235 -10.51 -12.30 -18.34
N LYS A 236 -11.58 -11.57 -18.67
CA LYS A 236 -11.52 -10.43 -19.59
C LYS A 236 -12.26 -9.23 -19.00
N ASP A 237 -11.76 -8.06 -19.33
CA ASP A 237 -12.37 -6.79 -18.98
C ASP A 237 -12.15 -5.77 -20.09
N ASP A 238 -13.13 -4.88 -20.29
CA ASP A 238 -13.05 -3.83 -21.32
C ASP A 238 -12.05 -2.71 -20.96
N LYS A 239 -11.64 -2.62 -19.69
CA LYS A 239 -10.66 -1.67 -19.20
C LYS A 239 -9.36 -2.37 -18.83
N TYR A 240 -9.36 -3.09 -17.70
CA TYR A 240 -8.21 -3.90 -17.28
C TYR A 240 -8.59 -5.00 -16.29
N VAL A 241 -7.83 -6.08 -16.31
CA VAL A 241 -7.80 -7.14 -15.32
C VAL A 241 -6.56 -6.97 -14.46
N GLU A 242 -6.69 -7.17 -13.16
CA GLU A 242 -5.59 -6.98 -12.22
C GLU A 242 -5.40 -8.22 -11.33
N PRO A 243 -4.64 -9.24 -11.77
CA PRO A 243 -4.46 -10.48 -11.01
C PRO A 243 -3.47 -10.28 -9.85
N LEU A 244 -3.96 -9.87 -8.69
CA LEU A 244 -3.13 -9.51 -7.52
C LEU A 244 -2.71 -10.72 -6.67
N HIS A 245 -3.34 -11.88 -6.83
CA HIS A 245 -3.15 -13.03 -5.94
C HIS A 245 -2.98 -14.34 -6.69
N PRO A 246 -2.04 -15.21 -6.26
CA PRO A 246 -1.95 -16.57 -6.77
C PRO A 246 -3.16 -17.41 -6.34
N ILE A 247 -3.44 -18.50 -7.09
CA ILE A 247 -4.45 -19.46 -6.66
C ILE A 247 -3.98 -20.19 -5.40
N SER A 248 -4.94 -20.60 -4.56
CA SER A 248 -4.67 -21.32 -3.32
C SER A 248 -5.50 -22.61 -3.27
N PHE A 249 -4.82 -23.76 -3.26
CA PHE A 249 -5.48 -25.06 -3.19
C PHE A 249 -6.12 -25.31 -1.81
N LEU A 250 -7.28 -25.97 -1.80
CA LEU A 250 -7.89 -26.40 -0.56
C LEU A 250 -7.06 -27.53 0.07
N PRO A 251 -6.56 -27.41 1.30
CA PRO A 251 -5.67 -28.41 1.88
C PRO A 251 -6.36 -29.73 2.27
N TRP A 252 -7.64 -29.92 1.91
CA TRP A 252 -8.43 -31.15 2.07
C TRP A 252 -9.05 -31.64 0.74
N ASP A 253 -8.74 -30.98 -0.39
CA ASP A 253 -9.23 -31.35 -1.72
C ASP A 253 -8.30 -30.76 -2.79
N ASP A 254 -7.33 -31.55 -3.23
CA ASP A 254 -6.27 -31.17 -4.16
C ASP A 254 -6.80 -30.82 -5.58
N SER A 255 -8.07 -31.12 -5.86
CA SER A 255 -8.71 -30.77 -7.13
C SER A 255 -9.37 -29.39 -7.13
N LYS A 256 -9.45 -28.72 -5.96
CA LYS A 256 -10.14 -27.44 -5.79
C LYS A 256 -9.19 -26.35 -5.36
N TYR A 257 -9.38 -25.14 -5.94
CA TYR A 257 -8.60 -23.97 -5.61
C TYR A 257 -9.48 -22.72 -5.43
N ILE A 258 -8.97 -21.76 -4.68
CA ILE A 258 -9.54 -20.42 -4.55
C ILE A 258 -8.89 -19.50 -5.58
N TYR A 259 -9.72 -18.78 -6.31
CA TYR A 259 -9.36 -17.75 -7.27
C TYR A 259 -9.92 -16.40 -6.82
N TRP A 260 -9.15 -15.32 -7.00
CA TRP A 260 -9.55 -13.96 -6.69
C TRP A 260 -9.98 -13.24 -7.96
N SER A 261 -11.11 -12.53 -7.93
CA SER A 261 -11.56 -11.76 -9.08
C SER A 261 -12.48 -10.60 -8.69
N GLN A 262 -12.43 -9.53 -9.47
CA GLN A 262 -13.40 -8.41 -9.45
C GLN A 262 -14.48 -8.54 -10.52
N LYS A 263 -14.61 -9.67 -11.20
CA LYS A 263 -15.51 -9.83 -12.35
C LYS A 263 -16.95 -9.45 -12.09
N ASP A 264 -17.41 -9.55 -10.85
CA ASP A 264 -18.76 -9.20 -10.41
C ASP A 264 -18.82 -7.80 -9.75
N GLY A 265 -17.80 -6.95 -9.96
CA GLY A 265 -17.74 -5.56 -9.52
C GLY A 265 -16.97 -5.31 -8.22
N PHE A 266 -16.69 -6.34 -7.43
CA PHE A 266 -15.96 -6.25 -6.16
C PHE A 266 -14.97 -7.41 -6.03
N TRP A 267 -13.88 -7.19 -5.29
CA TRP A 267 -12.93 -8.26 -4.98
C TRP A 267 -13.57 -9.34 -4.14
N HIS A 268 -13.76 -10.52 -4.75
CA HIS A 268 -14.36 -11.69 -4.13
C HIS A 268 -13.55 -12.96 -4.38
N LEU A 269 -13.81 -13.97 -3.54
CA LEU A 269 -13.24 -15.31 -3.68
C LEU A 269 -14.19 -16.22 -4.47
N TYR A 270 -13.60 -16.99 -5.36
CA TYR A 270 -14.28 -17.98 -6.19
C TYR A 270 -13.62 -19.35 -6.01
N LEU A 271 -14.42 -20.39 -6.06
CA LEU A 271 -13.96 -21.79 -6.07
C LEU A 271 -13.83 -22.26 -7.52
N GLY A 272 -12.64 -22.65 -7.92
CA GLY A 272 -12.35 -23.32 -9.19
C GLY A 272 -12.00 -24.80 -8.97
N SER A 273 -11.90 -25.53 -10.07
CA SER A 273 -11.48 -26.93 -10.11
C SER A 273 -10.47 -27.16 -11.21
N VAL A 274 -9.48 -28.03 -10.97
CA VAL A 274 -8.54 -28.46 -12.02
C VAL A 274 -9.17 -29.44 -13.02
N ASP A 275 -10.36 -29.99 -12.69
CA ASP A 275 -11.09 -30.93 -13.54
C ASP A 275 -12.07 -30.23 -14.50
N THR A 276 -12.28 -28.91 -14.34
CA THR A 276 -13.23 -28.12 -15.16
C THR A 276 -12.58 -26.84 -15.66
N GLU A 277 -12.80 -26.51 -16.92
CA GLU A 277 -12.32 -25.27 -17.51
C GLU A 277 -13.40 -24.18 -17.47
N ASN A 278 -12.98 -22.93 -17.26
CA ASN A 278 -13.83 -21.73 -17.28
C ASN A 278 -15.05 -21.75 -16.36
N GLU A 279 -14.98 -22.52 -15.25
CA GLU A 279 -16.04 -22.57 -14.24
C GLU A 279 -15.55 -22.10 -12.88
N LEU A 280 -16.15 -21.03 -12.37
CA LEU A 280 -15.90 -20.48 -11.04
C LEU A 280 -17.20 -20.31 -10.29
N ILE A 281 -17.24 -20.82 -9.05
CA ILE A 281 -18.38 -20.70 -8.13
C ILE A 281 -18.07 -19.62 -7.09
N PRO A 282 -18.88 -18.56 -6.94
CA PRO A 282 -18.61 -17.51 -5.97
C PRO A 282 -18.67 -18.03 -4.53
N LEU A 283 -17.60 -17.84 -3.77
CA LEU A 283 -17.54 -18.14 -2.33
C LEU A 283 -18.06 -16.95 -1.51
N THR A 284 -17.84 -15.73 -1.99
CA THR A 284 -18.31 -14.49 -1.39
C THR A 284 -19.03 -13.63 -2.43
N LYS A 285 -19.90 -12.72 -1.97
CA LYS A 285 -20.63 -11.79 -2.84
C LYS A 285 -21.17 -10.62 -2.03
N GLY A 286 -21.29 -9.45 -2.64
CA GLY A 286 -21.88 -8.24 -2.04
C GLY A 286 -21.15 -6.96 -2.49
N GLU A 287 -21.63 -5.80 -2.03
CA GLU A 287 -21.02 -4.49 -2.28
C GLU A 287 -19.93 -4.19 -1.24
N TRP A 288 -18.96 -5.08 -1.14
CA TRP A 288 -17.82 -5.02 -0.23
C TRP A 288 -16.70 -5.90 -0.81
N VAL A 289 -15.47 -5.74 -0.31
CA VAL A 289 -14.30 -6.45 -0.83
C VAL A 289 -13.69 -7.38 0.22
N VAL A 290 -13.19 -8.53 -0.26
CA VAL A 290 -12.23 -9.35 0.47
C VAL A 290 -10.87 -8.66 0.35
N LEU A 291 -10.21 -8.42 1.49
CA LEU A 291 -8.94 -7.69 1.54
C LEU A 291 -7.72 -8.60 1.67
N ASP A 292 -7.90 -9.76 2.33
CA ASP A 292 -6.81 -10.73 2.50
C ASP A 292 -7.36 -12.12 2.81
N MET A 293 -6.60 -13.15 2.44
CA MET A 293 -6.82 -14.54 2.82
C MET A 293 -5.76 -14.98 3.83
N ILE A 294 -6.13 -15.03 5.10
CA ILE A 294 -5.21 -15.30 6.20
C ILE A 294 -4.76 -16.78 6.21
N GLY A 295 -5.62 -17.69 5.75
CA GLY A 295 -5.27 -19.09 5.60
C GLY A 295 -6.44 -20.06 5.80
N PHE A 296 -6.10 -21.33 6.00
CA PHE A 296 -7.06 -22.42 6.08
C PHE A 296 -7.11 -23.06 7.47
N SER A 297 -8.30 -23.46 7.89
CA SER A 297 -8.53 -24.37 9.01
C SER A 297 -8.97 -25.73 8.48
N LYS A 298 -8.05 -26.72 8.51
CA LYS A 298 -8.34 -28.09 8.05
C LYS A 298 -9.43 -28.77 8.88
N SER A 299 -9.39 -28.57 10.20
CA SER A 299 -10.32 -29.22 11.14
C SER A 299 -11.76 -28.77 10.95
N THR A 300 -12.01 -27.55 10.52
CA THR A 300 -13.34 -26.99 10.26
C THR A 300 -13.66 -26.90 8.76
N LYS A 301 -12.72 -27.28 7.89
CA LYS A 301 -12.81 -27.08 6.43
C LYS A 301 -13.27 -25.67 6.09
N SER A 302 -12.54 -24.66 6.58
CA SER A 302 -12.89 -23.27 6.39
C SER A 302 -11.69 -22.43 5.95
N VAL A 303 -11.98 -21.29 5.32
CA VAL A 303 -11.03 -20.25 4.98
C VAL A 303 -11.23 -19.08 5.95
N ILE A 304 -10.12 -18.53 6.43
CA ILE A 304 -10.13 -17.31 7.25
C ILE A 304 -9.70 -16.16 6.35
N ILE A 305 -10.53 -15.11 6.32
CA ILE A 305 -10.31 -13.93 5.48
C ILE A 305 -10.42 -12.65 6.29
N SER A 306 -9.89 -11.57 5.76
CA SER A 306 -10.28 -10.22 6.15
C SER A 306 -11.09 -9.54 5.05
N ALA A 307 -12.06 -8.70 5.43
CA ALA A 307 -12.94 -7.99 4.51
C ALA A 307 -13.46 -6.70 5.13
N ASN A 308 -13.92 -5.77 4.29
CA ASN A 308 -14.51 -4.49 4.72
C ASN A 308 -16.05 -4.50 4.71
N LYS A 309 -16.65 -5.65 4.96
CA LYS A 309 -18.10 -5.86 4.86
C LYS A 309 -18.91 -5.00 5.84
N GLU A 310 -18.39 -4.71 7.03
CA GLU A 310 -19.07 -3.90 8.04
C GLU A 310 -19.03 -2.38 7.69
N SER A 311 -17.91 -1.93 7.12
CA SER A 311 -17.71 -0.55 6.65
C SER A 311 -16.50 -0.47 5.74
N HIS A 312 -16.54 0.40 4.74
CA HIS A 312 -15.40 0.64 3.83
C HIS A 312 -14.12 1.13 4.53
N VAL A 313 -14.23 1.68 5.73
CA VAL A 313 -13.09 2.13 6.55
C VAL A 313 -12.68 1.11 7.62
N GLN A 314 -13.29 -0.07 7.62
CA GLN A 314 -12.97 -1.15 8.56
C GLN A 314 -12.38 -2.35 7.83
N ARG A 315 -11.68 -3.19 8.59
CA ARG A 315 -11.19 -4.49 8.16
C ARG A 315 -11.50 -5.50 9.25
N ASN A 316 -12.38 -6.44 8.94
CA ASN A 316 -12.86 -7.42 9.91
C ASN A 316 -12.52 -8.85 9.48
N LEU A 317 -12.38 -9.75 10.46
CA LEU A 317 -11.99 -11.13 10.28
C LEU A 317 -13.21 -12.05 10.18
N TYR A 318 -13.22 -12.91 9.18
CA TYR A 318 -14.34 -13.84 8.95
C TYR A 318 -13.85 -15.25 8.69
N ARG A 319 -14.71 -16.20 9.07
CA ARG A 319 -14.61 -17.62 8.68
C ARG A 319 -15.61 -17.92 7.57
N LEU A 320 -15.14 -18.43 6.44
CA LEU A 320 -15.95 -18.99 5.36
C LEU A 320 -16.02 -20.51 5.55
N ASP A 321 -17.21 -21.07 5.74
CA ASP A 321 -17.43 -22.49 5.92
C ASP A 321 -17.50 -23.20 4.55
N LEU A 322 -16.50 -24.04 4.28
CA LEU A 322 -16.39 -24.86 3.07
C LEU A 322 -16.55 -26.36 3.37
N SER A 323 -17.06 -26.73 4.56
CA SER A 323 -17.36 -28.12 4.89
C SER A 323 -18.41 -28.74 3.95
N LYS A 324 -19.28 -27.89 3.41
CA LYS A 324 -20.15 -28.17 2.25
C LYS A 324 -19.88 -27.08 1.22
N LEU A 325 -19.33 -27.45 0.07
CA LEU A 325 -19.08 -26.53 -1.01
C LEU A 325 -20.39 -25.91 -1.53
N PRO A 326 -20.44 -24.63 -1.80
CA PRO A 326 -21.65 -23.99 -2.30
C PRO A 326 -22.00 -24.52 -3.69
N SER A 327 -23.28 -24.71 -3.94
CA SER A 327 -23.80 -25.01 -5.26
C SER A 327 -23.97 -23.73 -6.08
N LYS A 328 -24.14 -23.86 -7.40
CA LYS A 328 -24.36 -22.75 -8.32
C LYS A 328 -25.45 -21.79 -7.80
N GLY A 329 -25.11 -20.51 -7.72
CA GLY A 329 -25.99 -19.45 -7.23
C GLY A 329 -26.03 -19.26 -5.71
N LYS A 330 -25.23 -20.02 -4.95
CA LYS A 330 -25.07 -19.86 -3.49
C LYS A 330 -23.62 -19.50 -3.16
N THR A 331 -23.43 -18.83 -2.02
CA THR A 331 -22.12 -18.50 -1.45
C THR A 331 -21.84 -19.34 -0.20
N ALA A 332 -20.60 -19.34 0.26
CA ALA A 332 -20.22 -19.97 1.53
C ALA A 332 -20.86 -19.21 2.71
N LYS A 333 -21.15 -19.95 3.79
CA LYS A 333 -21.58 -19.33 5.04
C LYS A 333 -20.42 -18.55 5.66
N MET A 334 -20.64 -17.27 5.90
CA MET A 334 -19.67 -16.35 6.47
C MET A 334 -20.00 -16.05 7.93
N THR A 335 -19.01 -16.09 8.81
CA THR A 335 -19.16 -15.82 10.25
C THR A 335 -18.11 -14.84 10.70
N LEU A 336 -18.51 -13.70 11.32
CA LEU A 336 -17.61 -12.71 11.91
C LEU A 336 -16.88 -13.35 13.12
N LEU A 337 -15.58 -13.11 13.23
CA LEU A 337 -14.70 -13.66 14.28
C LEU A 337 -14.22 -12.61 15.29
N ASP A 338 -14.20 -11.35 14.92
CA ASP A 338 -13.73 -10.24 15.77
C ASP A 338 -14.89 -9.47 16.44
N ASN A 339 -14.64 -8.24 16.89
CA ASN A 339 -15.63 -7.41 17.58
C ASN A 339 -16.48 -6.54 16.63
N GLY A 340 -16.26 -6.62 15.31
CA GLY A 340 -16.98 -5.83 14.29
C GLY A 340 -16.59 -4.36 14.22
N LYS A 341 -15.45 -3.96 14.79
CA LYS A 341 -14.98 -2.58 14.82
C LYS A 341 -13.49 -2.49 14.54
N GLY A 342 -13.07 -1.40 13.86
CA GLY A 342 -11.66 -1.13 13.68
C GLY A 342 -11.01 -1.86 12.52
N VAL A 343 -9.70 -2.00 12.60
CA VAL A 343 -8.86 -2.62 11.57
C VAL A 343 -8.14 -3.81 12.19
N HIS A 344 -8.47 -5.00 11.71
CA HIS A 344 -7.97 -6.28 12.21
C HIS A 344 -7.03 -6.96 11.20
N GLY A 345 -5.97 -7.56 11.71
CA GLY A 345 -5.12 -8.50 10.98
C GLY A 345 -4.97 -9.79 11.75
N GLY A 346 -4.63 -10.90 11.09
CA GLY A 346 -4.58 -12.18 11.75
C GLY A 346 -3.42 -13.07 11.34
N LYS A 347 -3.04 -14.01 12.24
CA LYS A 347 -2.09 -15.10 11.96
C LYS A 347 -2.60 -16.39 12.59
N LEU A 348 -2.86 -17.39 11.76
CA LEU A 348 -3.25 -18.73 12.23
C LEU A 348 -2.06 -19.46 12.89
N ASN A 349 -2.37 -20.35 13.82
CA ASN A 349 -1.44 -21.38 14.23
C ASN A 349 -1.27 -22.45 13.11
N GLU A 350 -0.30 -23.34 13.25
CA GLU A 350 0.09 -24.30 12.21
C GLU A 350 -1.06 -25.21 11.75
N ASP A 351 -1.93 -25.64 12.67
CA ASP A 351 -3.06 -26.52 12.35
C ASP A 351 -4.36 -25.75 11.98
N GLY A 352 -4.32 -24.42 12.01
CA GLY A 352 -5.46 -23.57 11.65
C GLY A 352 -6.63 -23.62 12.63
N THR A 353 -6.40 -24.02 13.90
CA THR A 353 -7.45 -24.11 14.93
C THR A 353 -7.58 -22.85 15.76
N MET A 354 -6.51 -22.06 15.83
CA MET A 354 -6.44 -20.80 16.57
C MET A 354 -5.97 -19.66 15.68
N LEU A 355 -6.52 -18.46 15.90
CA LEU A 355 -6.16 -17.23 15.21
C LEU A 355 -5.66 -16.20 16.23
N LEU A 356 -4.50 -15.62 16.00
CA LEU A 356 -4.05 -14.40 16.64
C LEU A 356 -4.68 -13.23 15.88
N ASP A 357 -5.48 -12.44 16.55
CA ASP A 357 -6.07 -11.19 16.07
C ASP A 357 -5.24 -10.01 16.60
N VAL A 358 -4.80 -9.13 15.71
CA VAL A 358 -4.09 -7.89 16.03
C VAL A 358 -4.91 -6.75 15.46
N TRP A 359 -5.36 -5.82 16.32
CA TRP A 359 -6.22 -4.75 15.83
C TRP A 359 -5.93 -3.39 16.46
N GLY A 360 -6.46 -2.35 15.83
CA GLY A 360 -6.60 -1.00 16.36
C GLY A 360 -7.97 -0.43 16.06
N GLU A 361 -8.41 0.52 16.88
CA GLU A 361 -9.63 1.32 16.68
C GLU A 361 -9.24 2.80 16.80
N PRO A 362 -10.08 3.78 16.44
CA PRO A 362 -9.70 5.19 16.51
C PRO A 362 -9.16 5.66 17.88
N ASP A 363 -9.58 5.01 18.96
CA ASP A 363 -9.17 5.24 20.34
C ASP A 363 -8.31 4.11 20.95
N VAL A 364 -8.02 3.03 20.17
CA VAL A 364 -7.21 1.89 20.59
C VAL A 364 -5.91 1.83 19.76
N PRO A 365 -4.75 2.15 20.35
CA PRO A 365 -3.48 2.16 19.62
C PRO A 365 -3.12 0.81 18.99
N ARG A 366 -3.23 -0.26 19.78
CA ARG A 366 -3.02 -1.65 19.36
C ARG A 366 -3.51 -2.61 20.43
N ALA A 367 -4.12 -3.70 20.02
CA ALA A 367 -4.50 -4.77 20.92
C ALA A 367 -4.35 -6.15 20.24
N TYR A 368 -4.36 -7.21 21.04
CA TYR A 368 -4.13 -8.59 20.63
C TYR A 368 -5.16 -9.49 21.29
N ALA A 369 -5.76 -10.38 20.52
CA ALA A 369 -6.64 -11.44 21.03
C ALA A 369 -6.31 -12.79 20.41
N LYS A 370 -6.64 -13.87 21.11
CA LYS A 370 -6.69 -15.20 20.52
C LYS A 370 -8.15 -15.61 20.27
N ILE A 371 -8.38 -16.24 19.13
CA ILE A 371 -9.70 -16.66 18.68
C ILE A 371 -9.66 -18.15 18.39
N ASN A 372 -10.60 -18.92 18.94
CA ASN A 372 -10.81 -20.31 18.57
C ASN A 372 -11.67 -20.36 17.31
N ILE A 373 -11.15 -20.92 16.21
CA ILE A 373 -11.80 -20.91 14.91
C ILE A 373 -13.12 -21.72 14.91
N LYS A 374 -13.17 -22.81 15.68
CA LYS A 374 -14.35 -23.69 15.74
C LYS A 374 -15.49 -23.05 16.54
N THR A 375 -15.20 -22.51 17.71
CA THR A 375 -16.19 -21.97 18.65
C THR A 375 -16.49 -20.50 18.43
N GLY A 376 -15.55 -19.73 17.83
CA GLY A 376 -15.60 -18.27 17.75
C GLY A 376 -15.26 -17.58 19.08
N GLU A 377 -14.84 -18.33 20.12
CA GLU A 377 -14.44 -17.74 21.39
C GLU A 377 -13.23 -16.83 21.20
N ARG A 378 -13.39 -15.56 21.57
CA ARG A 378 -12.36 -14.50 21.47
C ARG A 378 -11.94 -14.05 22.86
N LYS A 379 -10.63 -14.05 23.13
CA LYS A 379 -10.05 -13.61 24.39
C LYS A 379 -8.92 -12.61 24.14
N GLU A 380 -9.08 -11.37 24.61
CA GLU A 380 -8.01 -10.37 24.61
C GLU A 380 -6.82 -10.86 25.46
N VAL A 381 -5.61 -10.71 24.93
CA VAL A 381 -4.36 -11.15 25.56
C VAL A 381 -3.46 -9.97 25.94
N PHE A 382 -3.55 -8.86 25.19
CA PHE A 382 -2.80 -7.64 25.48
C PHE A 382 -3.46 -6.45 24.82
N ARG A 383 -3.41 -5.30 25.49
CA ARG A 383 -3.76 -3.98 24.95
C ARG A 383 -2.62 -3.01 25.23
N ALA A 384 -2.08 -2.40 24.19
CA ALA A 384 -1.04 -1.42 24.35
C ALA A 384 -1.58 -0.14 25.01
N PRO A 385 -0.86 0.44 25.97
CA PRO A 385 -1.19 1.76 26.48
C PRO A 385 -1.04 2.81 25.37
N ASN A 386 -1.69 3.95 25.54
CA ASN A 386 -1.49 5.09 24.66
C ASN A 386 -0.09 5.68 24.86
N PRO A 387 0.83 5.63 23.87
CA PRO A 387 2.18 6.16 24.04
C PRO A 387 2.23 7.69 24.13
N TRP A 388 1.14 8.38 23.80
CA TRP A 388 1.02 9.84 23.82
C TRP A 388 0.29 10.37 25.06
N GLU A 389 0.13 9.54 26.08
CA GLU A 389 -0.46 9.99 27.35
C GLU A 389 0.38 11.13 27.96
N GLY A 390 -0.27 12.24 28.34
CA GLY A 390 0.41 13.43 28.86
C GLY A 390 0.90 14.43 27.79
N TYR A 391 0.68 14.13 26.51
CA TYR A 391 0.96 15.06 25.42
C TYR A 391 -0.29 15.83 24.98
N ASP A 392 -0.08 16.94 24.25
CA ASP A 392 -1.12 17.69 23.57
C ASP A 392 -1.54 16.95 22.31
N ILE A 393 -2.62 16.17 22.40
CA ILE A 393 -3.12 15.34 21.30
C ILE A 393 -4.17 16.13 20.52
N PRO A 394 -4.02 16.24 19.18
CA PRO A 394 -5.03 16.82 18.29
C PRO A 394 -6.38 16.11 18.36
N ILE A 395 -7.40 16.76 17.81
CA ILE A 395 -8.75 16.20 17.68
C ILE A 395 -8.87 15.56 16.29
N TYR A 396 -9.19 14.27 16.25
CA TYR A 396 -9.40 13.54 15.01
C TYR A 396 -10.89 13.38 14.72
N LYS A 397 -11.32 13.74 13.53
CA LYS A 397 -12.70 13.61 13.06
C LYS A 397 -12.74 12.82 11.77
N HIS A 398 -13.75 11.99 11.64
CA HIS A 398 -14.10 11.27 10.41
C HIS A 398 -15.51 11.66 9.99
N GLY A 399 -15.76 11.68 8.70
CA GLY A 399 -17.08 11.92 8.13
C GLY A 399 -17.11 11.57 6.65
N THR A 400 -18.20 11.90 5.99
CA THR A 400 -18.42 11.67 4.57
C THR A 400 -18.96 12.90 3.86
N ILE A 401 -18.66 12.99 2.56
CA ILE A 401 -19.22 14.00 1.64
C ILE A 401 -19.62 13.31 0.34
N THR A 402 -20.50 13.94 -0.43
CA THR A 402 -20.90 13.43 -1.74
C THR A 402 -19.85 13.79 -2.81
N ALA A 403 -19.49 12.82 -3.62
CA ALA A 403 -18.56 12.96 -4.76
C ALA A 403 -19.12 13.89 -5.85
N ALA A 404 -18.27 14.20 -6.83
CA ALA A 404 -18.64 15.04 -7.97
C ALA A 404 -19.70 14.39 -8.90
N ASP A 405 -19.91 13.08 -8.82
CA ASP A 405 -20.97 12.36 -9.53
C ASP A 405 -22.37 12.57 -8.91
N GLY A 406 -22.46 13.24 -7.76
CA GLY A 406 -23.70 13.56 -7.05
C GLY A 406 -24.33 12.39 -6.30
N LYS A 407 -23.69 11.23 -6.22
CA LYS A 407 -24.25 10.02 -5.58
C LYS A 407 -23.29 9.24 -4.69
N THR A 408 -22.01 9.17 -5.05
CA THR A 408 -21.02 8.36 -4.33
C THR A 408 -20.60 9.06 -3.04
N GLU A 409 -20.61 8.34 -1.93
CA GLU A 409 -20.10 8.83 -0.65
C GLU A 409 -18.58 8.69 -0.59
N LEU A 410 -17.90 9.76 -0.20
CA LEU A 410 -16.45 9.81 -0.02
C LEU A 410 -16.12 10.00 1.46
N HIS A 411 -15.26 9.18 2.01
CA HIS A 411 -14.77 9.31 3.37
C HIS A 411 -13.71 10.40 3.47
N TYR A 412 -13.76 11.21 4.55
CA TYR A 412 -12.72 12.17 4.88
C TYR A 412 -12.26 12.03 6.34
N ARG A 413 -11.04 12.46 6.60
CA ARG A 413 -10.48 12.70 7.94
C ARG A 413 -10.10 14.16 8.07
N MET A 414 -10.40 14.75 9.25
CA MET A 414 -9.87 16.05 9.68
C MET A 414 -9.06 15.87 10.94
N VAL A 415 -7.93 16.55 11.02
CA VAL A 415 -7.12 16.67 12.24
C VAL A 415 -7.11 18.13 12.65
N LEU A 416 -7.66 18.43 13.82
CA LEU A 416 -7.82 19.78 14.34
C LEU A 416 -6.86 20.01 15.51
N PRO A 417 -6.38 21.25 15.73
CA PRO A 417 -5.60 21.58 16.92
C PRO A 417 -6.31 21.13 18.21
N LYS A 418 -5.54 20.77 19.25
CA LYS A 418 -6.09 20.38 20.56
C LYS A 418 -7.04 21.43 21.13
N ASP A 419 -6.59 22.69 21.11
CA ASP A 419 -7.34 23.85 21.64
C ASP A 419 -8.20 24.48 20.53
N PHE A 420 -8.84 23.64 19.72
CA PHE A 420 -9.68 24.09 18.62
C PHE A 420 -10.85 24.94 19.12
N ASP A 421 -11.02 26.10 18.49
CA ASP A 421 -12.07 27.08 18.77
C ASP A 421 -12.78 27.43 17.46
N GLU A 422 -14.04 27.01 17.30
CA GLU A 422 -14.80 27.19 16.07
C GLU A 422 -15.07 28.66 15.71
N THR A 423 -14.80 29.61 16.62
CA THR A 423 -14.92 31.06 16.37
C THR A 423 -13.68 31.66 15.71
N LYS A 424 -12.57 30.91 15.65
CA LYS A 424 -11.31 31.32 15.01
C LYS A 424 -11.20 30.76 13.61
N LYS A 425 -10.34 31.38 12.81
CA LYS A 425 -9.97 30.89 11.47
C LYS A 425 -8.58 30.28 11.48
N TYR A 426 -8.48 29.09 10.87
CA TYR A 426 -7.25 28.30 10.83
C TYR A 426 -6.73 28.13 9.40
N PRO A 427 -5.39 28.25 9.20
CA PRO A 427 -4.79 27.78 7.97
C PRO A 427 -5.04 26.27 7.83
N THR A 428 -5.33 25.84 6.62
CA THR A 428 -5.72 24.45 6.35
C THR A 428 -4.87 23.85 5.25
N VAL A 429 -4.39 22.62 5.44
CA VAL A 429 -3.66 21.87 4.42
C VAL A 429 -4.47 20.63 4.03
N VAL A 430 -4.76 20.51 2.74
CA VAL A 430 -5.31 19.31 2.13
C VAL A 430 -4.13 18.38 1.82
N TYR A 431 -4.12 17.19 2.46
CA TYR A 431 -3.23 16.12 2.01
C TYR A 431 -3.96 15.28 0.98
N VAL A 432 -3.34 15.06 -0.17
CA VAL A 432 -3.88 14.26 -1.27
C VAL A 432 -2.88 13.19 -1.71
N TYR A 433 -3.32 11.93 -1.83
CA TYR A 433 -2.68 10.95 -2.70
C TYR A 433 -3.52 10.80 -3.98
N GLY A 434 -4.76 10.34 -3.84
CA GLY A 434 -5.81 10.37 -4.86
C GLY A 434 -5.74 9.27 -5.90
N GLY A 435 -4.63 8.57 -6.06
CA GLY A 435 -4.41 7.60 -7.13
C GLY A 435 -4.84 6.18 -6.81
N PRO A 436 -4.64 5.25 -7.75
CA PRO A 436 -4.87 3.82 -7.56
C PRO A 436 -4.16 3.27 -6.34
N HIS A 437 -4.76 2.27 -5.70
CA HIS A 437 -4.28 1.63 -4.48
C HIS A 437 -4.14 2.57 -3.27
N ALA A 438 -4.73 3.76 -3.32
CA ALA A 438 -4.83 4.63 -2.17
C ALA A 438 -5.98 4.21 -1.26
N HIS A 439 -5.71 4.13 0.03
CA HIS A 439 -6.72 4.00 1.07
C HIS A 439 -6.20 4.70 2.33
N ASN A 440 -6.57 5.99 2.49
CA ASN A 440 -5.95 6.85 3.49
C ASN A 440 -6.70 6.88 4.81
N ILE A 441 -7.99 6.50 4.78
CA ILE A 441 -8.88 6.66 5.92
C ILE A 441 -9.38 5.30 6.35
N GLU A 442 -8.89 4.86 7.51
CA GLU A 442 -9.28 3.60 8.15
C GLU A 442 -9.71 3.86 9.60
N ALA A 443 -10.61 3.05 10.11
CA ALA A 443 -11.02 3.05 11.51
C ALA A 443 -9.95 2.46 12.44
N ALA A 444 -8.68 2.71 12.12
CA ALA A 444 -7.51 2.43 12.93
C ALA A 444 -7.23 3.56 13.91
N TRP A 445 -6.16 3.44 14.73
CA TRP A 445 -5.79 4.46 15.70
C TRP A 445 -5.65 5.85 15.07
N HIS A 446 -6.37 6.83 15.63
CA HIS A 446 -6.47 8.18 15.10
C HIS A 446 -6.93 8.27 13.64
N TRP A 447 -7.78 7.31 13.22
CA TRP A 447 -8.29 7.21 11.85
C TRP A 447 -7.19 7.06 10.80
N ALA A 448 -6.11 6.35 11.14
CA ALA A 448 -4.91 6.18 10.33
C ALA A 448 -4.22 7.51 9.95
N SER A 449 -4.33 8.53 10.80
CA SER A 449 -3.65 9.82 10.57
C SER A 449 -2.15 9.65 10.46
N ARG A 450 -1.55 10.31 9.48
CA ARG A 450 -0.10 10.32 9.33
C ARG A 450 0.56 11.11 10.46
N PRO A 451 1.76 10.73 10.88
CA PRO A 451 2.51 11.45 11.91
C PRO A 451 2.64 12.95 11.65
N TRP A 452 2.94 13.32 10.39
CA TRP A 452 3.06 14.73 10.02
C TRP A 452 1.75 15.50 10.12
N GLU A 453 0.59 14.89 9.84
CA GLU A 453 -0.72 15.52 10.04
C GLU A 453 -0.95 15.87 11.52
N THR A 454 -0.61 14.95 12.41
CA THR A 454 -0.64 15.16 13.86
C THR A 454 0.26 16.31 14.30
N TYR A 455 1.49 16.35 13.78
CA TYR A 455 2.45 17.41 14.07
C TYR A 455 1.92 18.78 13.61
N MET A 456 1.45 18.90 12.39
CA MET A 456 0.94 20.16 11.83
C MET A 456 -0.30 20.68 12.57
N ALA A 457 -1.17 19.79 13.04
CA ALA A 457 -2.28 20.19 13.89
C ALA A 457 -1.78 20.78 15.24
N GLY A 458 -0.70 20.23 15.81
CA GLY A 458 0.00 20.82 16.95
C GLY A 458 0.61 22.20 16.65
N GLU A 459 0.98 22.48 15.41
CA GLU A 459 1.43 23.78 14.91
C GLU A 459 0.29 24.77 14.62
N GLY A 460 -0.97 24.36 14.79
CA GLY A 460 -2.15 25.22 14.65
C GLY A 460 -2.82 25.18 13.28
N TYR A 461 -2.52 24.17 12.46
CA TYR A 461 -3.18 23.92 11.19
C TYR A 461 -4.38 22.97 11.33
N ILE A 462 -5.32 23.06 10.43
CA ILE A 462 -6.27 22.00 10.14
C ILE A 462 -5.70 21.15 9.00
N LEU A 463 -5.69 19.83 9.17
CA LEU A 463 -5.38 18.88 8.10
C LEU A 463 -6.66 18.23 7.61
N PHE A 464 -6.81 18.12 6.30
CA PHE A 464 -7.95 17.49 5.66
C PHE A 464 -7.47 16.46 4.64
N VAL A 465 -8.02 15.26 4.69
CA VAL A 465 -7.72 14.14 3.79
C VAL A 465 -9.03 13.56 3.27
N LEU A 466 -9.12 13.33 1.96
CA LEU A 466 -10.29 12.77 1.31
C LEU A 466 -9.88 11.60 0.42
N ASP A 467 -10.52 10.44 0.59
CA ASP A 467 -10.42 9.32 -0.35
C ASP A 467 -11.43 9.51 -1.48
N ASN A 468 -10.94 9.97 -2.62
CA ASN A 468 -11.71 10.22 -3.84
C ASN A 468 -11.94 8.93 -4.62
N ARG A 469 -12.88 8.95 -5.60
CA ARG A 469 -13.02 7.89 -6.61
C ARG A 469 -11.70 7.76 -7.39
N GLY A 470 -11.35 6.52 -7.76
CA GLY A 470 -10.06 6.15 -8.31
C GLY A 470 -9.13 5.52 -7.28
N SER A 471 -9.43 5.64 -5.97
CA SER A 471 -8.75 4.89 -4.91
C SER A 471 -9.38 3.50 -4.74
N GLU A 472 -8.82 2.66 -3.84
CA GLU A 472 -9.19 1.24 -3.74
C GLU A 472 -10.22 0.89 -2.66
N HIS A 473 -10.56 -0.38 -2.58
CA HIS A 473 -11.41 -1.03 -1.55
C HIS A 473 -12.89 -0.66 -1.61
N ARG A 474 -13.34 -0.06 -2.72
CA ARG A 474 -14.73 0.38 -2.91
C ARG A 474 -15.41 -0.28 -4.12
N GLY A 475 -14.70 -1.22 -4.77
CA GLY A 475 -15.17 -1.92 -5.96
C GLY A 475 -14.79 -1.24 -7.26
N LYS A 476 -14.97 -2.00 -8.34
CA LYS A 476 -14.46 -1.71 -9.67
C LYS A 476 -14.93 -0.37 -10.26
N ASP A 477 -16.22 -0.05 -10.13
CA ASP A 477 -16.76 1.21 -10.64
C ASP A 477 -16.17 2.45 -9.93
N PHE A 478 -15.84 2.31 -8.66
CA PHE A 478 -15.18 3.36 -7.89
C PHE A 478 -13.71 3.51 -8.29
N GLU A 479 -13.01 2.38 -8.48
CA GLU A 479 -11.59 2.32 -8.78
C GLU A 479 -11.28 2.74 -10.22
N GLN A 480 -12.06 2.26 -11.19
CA GLN A 480 -11.77 2.40 -12.61
C GLN A 480 -12.27 3.70 -13.27
N VAL A 481 -12.75 4.69 -12.51
CA VAL A 481 -13.13 6.01 -13.08
C VAL A 481 -11.97 6.75 -13.70
N ILE A 482 -10.74 6.39 -13.29
CA ILE A 482 -9.48 7.01 -13.75
C ILE A 482 -9.01 6.49 -15.12
N TYR A 483 -9.58 5.36 -15.59
CA TYR A 483 -9.11 4.70 -16.79
C TYR A 483 -9.07 5.66 -17.99
N ARG A 484 -7.90 5.77 -18.63
CA ARG A 484 -7.54 6.65 -19.74
C ARG A 484 -7.54 8.16 -19.40
N GLN A 485 -7.73 8.55 -18.12
CA GLN A 485 -7.86 9.95 -17.70
C GLN A 485 -7.39 10.20 -16.26
N MET A 486 -6.26 9.61 -15.85
CA MET A 486 -5.73 9.78 -14.48
C MET A 486 -5.68 11.24 -14.04
N GLY A 487 -6.09 11.53 -12.79
CA GLY A 487 -6.16 12.85 -12.19
C GLY A 487 -7.45 13.64 -12.48
N GLN A 488 -8.26 13.25 -13.48
CA GLN A 488 -9.39 14.09 -13.91
C GLN A 488 -10.61 13.97 -12.99
N GLU A 489 -11.06 12.76 -12.68
CA GLU A 489 -12.20 12.54 -11.76
C GLU A 489 -11.78 12.79 -10.31
N GLU A 490 -10.55 12.43 -9.97
CA GLU A 490 -9.96 12.65 -8.65
C GLU A 490 -9.92 14.14 -8.29
N MET A 491 -9.50 15.02 -9.23
CA MET A 491 -9.52 16.46 -9.00
C MET A 491 -10.94 16.99 -8.72
N LYS A 492 -11.94 16.49 -9.46
CA LYS A 492 -13.34 16.92 -9.25
C LYS A 492 -13.82 16.56 -7.84
N ASP A 493 -13.49 15.36 -7.37
CA ASP A 493 -13.86 14.92 -6.02
C ASP A 493 -13.07 15.68 -4.95
N GLN A 494 -11.78 15.95 -5.15
CA GLN A 494 -10.98 16.79 -4.24
C GLN A 494 -11.56 18.20 -4.14
N MET A 495 -12.10 18.75 -5.24
CA MET A 495 -12.77 20.05 -5.22
C MET A 495 -14.11 20.01 -4.46
N LYS A 496 -14.80 18.85 -4.37
CA LYS A 496 -15.92 18.68 -3.42
C LYS A 496 -15.45 18.78 -1.97
N GLY A 497 -14.27 18.26 -1.67
CA GLY A 497 -13.61 18.48 -0.38
C GLY A 497 -13.35 19.96 -0.11
N VAL A 498 -12.88 20.73 -1.10
CA VAL A 498 -12.69 22.19 -0.99
C VAL A 498 -14.02 22.92 -0.79
N GLU A 499 -15.09 22.53 -1.51
CA GLU A 499 -16.45 23.09 -1.28
C GLU A 499 -16.92 22.84 0.16
N PHE A 500 -16.70 21.63 0.68
CA PHE A 500 -16.99 21.30 2.07
C PHE A 500 -16.20 22.17 3.05
N LEU A 501 -14.88 22.31 2.86
CA LEU A 501 -14.02 23.17 3.69
C LEU A 501 -14.49 24.61 3.69
N LYS A 502 -14.90 25.14 2.53
CA LYS A 502 -15.44 26.50 2.40
C LYS A 502 -16.73 26.72 3.19
N SER A 503 -17.51 25.66 3.44
CA SER A 503 -18.74 25.74 4.25
C SER A 503 -18.48 25.84 5.77
N LEU A 504 -17.24 25.56 6.21
CA LEU A 504 -16.85 25.56 7.61
C LEU A 504 -16.35 26.95 8.02
N PRO A 505 -16.99 27.62 9.00
CA PRO A 505 -16.68 29.02 9.35
C PRO A 505 -15.24 29.21 9.88
N TYR A 506 -14.66 28.16 10.41
CA TYR A 506 -13.31 28.15 11.00
C TYR A 506 -12.19 27.83 10.00
N VAL A 507 -12.49 27.50 8.76
CA VAL A 507 -11.48 27.32 7.70
C VAL A 507 -11.17 28.67 7.07
N ASP A 508 -9.88 29.03 7.01
CA ASP A 508 -9.41 30.22 6.32
C ASP A 508 -9.08 29.90 4.86
N MET A 509 -10.00 30.22 3.96
CA MET A 509 -9.84 29.95 2.52
C MET A 509 -8.72 30.79 1.87
N ASP A 510 -8.28 31.89 2.49
CA ASP A 510 -7.11 32.65 2.05
C ASP A 510 -5.80 32.04 2.50
N ARG A 511 -5.85 31.04 3.38
CA ARG A 511 -4.73 30.24 3.85
C ARG A 511 -4.99 28.75 3.64
N LEU A 512 -5.33 28.36 2.39
CA LEU A 512 -5.51 26.96 1.99
C LEU A 512 -4.29 26.46 1.24
N GLY A 513 -3.69 25.38 1.75
CA GLY A 513 -2.56 24.70 1.15
C GLY A 513 -2.91 23.29 0.67
N VAL A 514 -2.02 22.70 -0.14
CA VAL A 514 -2.14 21.31 -0.62
C VAL A 514 -0.79 20.62 -0.58
N HIS A 515 -0.78 19.36 -0.18
CA HIS A 515 0.43 18.53 -0.12
C HIS A 515 0.13 17.10 -0.54
N GLY A 516 1.06 16.49 -1.28
CA GLY A 516 1.00 15.08 -1.63
C GLY A 516 2.34 14.56 -2.14
N TRP A 517 2.49 13.24 -2.13
CA TRP A 517 3.70 12.53 -2.54
C TRP A 517 3.41 11.58 -3.70
N SER A 518 4.34 11.42 -4.65
CA SER A 518 4.18 10.51 -5.80
C SER A 518 2.98 10.89 -6.67
N TYR A 519 1.99 10.02 -6.79
CA TYR A 519 0.69 10.39 -7.40
C TYR A 519 0.07 11.62 -6.70
N GLY A 520 0.21 11.73 -5.38
CA GLY A 520 -0.22 12.91 -4.63
C GLY A 520 0.55 14.17 -4.99
N GLY A 521 1.81 14.06 -5.38
CA GLY A 521 2.60 15.16 -5.95
C GLY A 521 2.04 15.60 -7.32
N TYR A 522 1.69 14.64 -8.18
CA TYR A 522 0.97 14.89 -9.42
C TYR A 522 -0.37 15.60 -9.15
N MET A 523 -1.17 15.11 -8.20
CA MET A 523 -2.43 15.73 -7.81
C MET A 523 -2.26 17.14 -7.26
N THR A 524 -1.23 17.38 -6.45
CA THR A 524 -0.90 18.71 -5.92
C THR A 524 -0.69 19.72 -7.05
N ILE A 525 0.16 19.40 -8.03
CA ILE A 525 0.43 20.27 -9.18
C ILE A 525 -0.82 20.39 -10.07
N SER A 526 -1.55 19.28 -10.28
CA SER A 526 -2.79 19.26 -11.05
C SER A 526 -3.84 20.22 -10.46
N LEU A 527 -4.04 20.18 -9.14
CA LEU A 527 -4.99 21.07 -8.44
C LEU A 527 -4.54 22.53 -8.52
N MET A 528 -3.26 22.85 -8.31
CA MET A 528 -2.75 24.22 -8.35
C MET A 528 -2.78 24.83 -9.74
N THR A 529 -2.67 24.03 -10.79
CA THR A 529 -2.65 24.52 -12.18
C THR A 529 -4.05 24.58 -12.80
N ASN A 530 -4.94 23.64 -12.47
CA ASN A 530 -6.30 23.63 -13.04
C ASN A 530 -7.31 24.49 -12.24
N TYR A 531 -7.08 24.74 -10.93
CA TYR A 531 -7.95 25.53 -10.06
C TYR A 531 -7.21 26.73 -9.49
N LYS A 532 -6.88 27.68 -10.39
CA LYS A 532 -6.06 28.88 -10.07
C LYS A 532 -6.61 29.64 -8.87
N GLY A 533 -5.72 30.00 -7.95
CA GLY A 533 -6.01 30.85 -6.80
C GLY A 533 -6.73 30.14 -5.64
N VAL A 534 -7.14 28.87 -5.79
CA VAL A 534 -7.75 28.09 -4.70
C VAL A 534 -6.69 27.78 -3.64
N PHE A 535 -5.59 27.14 -4.03
CA PHE A 535 -4.49 26.81 -3.14
C PHE A 535 -3.41 27.90 -3.20
N LYS A 536 -3.01 28.43 -2.04
CA LYS A 536 -2.01 29.49 -1.93
C LYS A 536 -0.60 28.94 -1.89
N VAL A 537 -0.43 27.78 -1.26
CA VAL A 537 0.84 27.08 -1.10
C VAL A 537 0.65 25.60 -1.40
N GLY A 538 1.57 25.02 -2.17
CA GLY A 538 1.62 23.58 -2.43
C GLY A 538 3.01 23.02 -2.20
N VAL A 539 3.06 21.76 -1.76
CA VAL A 539 4.29 20.97 -1.69
C VAL A 539 4.08 19.66 -2.40
N ALA A 540 4.74 19.47 -3.54
CA ALA A 540 4.65 18.27 -4.37
C ALA A 540 5.94 17.46 -4.22
N GLY A 541 5.83 16.27 -3.59
CA GLY A 541 6.96 15.36 -3.43
C GLY A 541 6.97 14.27 -4.48
N GLY A 542 8.12 14.01 -5.12
CA GLY A 542 8.31 12.97 -6.14
C GLY A 542 7.21 12.95 -7.22
N PRO A 543 6.78 14.11 -7.78
CA PRO A 543 5.57 14.16 -8.59
C PRO A 543 5.76 13.52 -9.96
N VAL A 544 4.82 12.67 -10.37
CA VAL A 544 4.65 12.36 -11.80
C VAL A 544 4.23 13.65 -12.51
N ILE A 545 4.78 13.93 -13.67
CA ILE A 545 4.47 15.13 -14.47
C ILE A 545 3.85 14.74 -15.80
N ASP A 546 4.33 13.67 -16.39
CA ASP A 546 3.81 13.18 -17.66
C ASP A 546 3.84 11.65 -17.64
N TRP A 547 2.68 11.03 -17.81
CA TRP A 547 2.52 9.58 -17.71
C TRP A 547 3.28 8.81 -18.79
N LYS A 548 3.66 9.42 -19.93
CA LYS A 548 4.52 8.79 -20.95
C LYS A 548 5.91 8.40 -20.44
N TRP A 549 6.38 8.99 -19.34
CA TRP A 549 7.67 8.69 -18.73
C TRP A 549 7.54 7.74 -17.53
N TYR A 550 6.32 7.33 -17.21
CA TYR A 550 6.12 6.34 -16.17
C TYR A 550 6.29 4.91 -16.72
N GLU A 551 6.36 3.92 -15.83
CA GLU A 551 6.64 2.56 -16.25
C GLU A 551 5.42 1.88 -16.90
N ILE A 552 5.67 0.88 -17.78
CA ILE A 552 4.68 0.24 -18.65
C ILE A 552 3.54 -0.41 -17.85
N MET A 553 3.87 -1.27 -16.87
CA MET A 553 2.91 -2.15 -16.21
C MET A 553 1.81 -1.38 -15.47
N TYR A 554 2.21 -0.29 -14.80
CA TYR A 554 1.29 0.63 -14.15
C TYR A 554 0.69 1.62 -15.17
N GLY A 555 1.55 2.29 -15.95
CA GLY A 555 1.12 3.36 -16.84
C GLY A 555 0.15 2.89 -17.91
N GLU A 556 0.42 1.76 -18.56
CA GLU A 556 -0.46 1.23 -19.61
C GLU A 556 -1.73 0.56 -19.05
N ARG A 557 -1.72 0.06 -17.80
CA ARG A 557 -2.95 -0.40 -17.13
C ARG A 557 -4.01 0.69 -17.04
N TYR A 558 -3.60 1.88 -16.62
CA TYR A 558 -4.54 2.97 -16.34
C TYR A 558 -4.72 3.94 -17.50
N MET A 559 -3.77 3.99 -18.47
CA MET A 559 -3.78 4.98 -19.53
C MET A 559 -3.72 4.39 -20.95
N ASP A 560 -3.62 3.06 -21.10
CA ASP A 560 -3.24 2.38 -22.33
C ASP A 560 -1.86 2.88 -22.83
N THR A 561 -1.50 2.60 -24.11
CA THR A 561 -0.28 3.17 -24.67
C THR A 561 -0.46 4.64 -25.06
N PRO A 562 0.60 5.45 -25.12
CA PRO A 562 0.52 6.81 -25.64
C PRO A 562 0.01 6.92 -27.07
N GLN A 563 0.12 5.83 -27.87
CA GLN A 563 -0.38 5.74 -29.23
C GLN A 563 -1.89 5.56 -29.27
N ASP A 564 -2.44 4.72 -28.37
CA ASP A 564 -3.86 4.35 -28.33
C ASP A 564 -4.71 5.36 -27.56
N ASN A 565 -4.09 6.15 -26.66
CA ASN A 565 -4.77 7.17 -25.84
C ASN A 565 -4.07 8.53 -25.86
N LYS A 566 -3.71 9.01 -27.04
CA LYS A 566 -2.98 10.28 -27.19
C LYS A 566 -3.67 11.45 -26.48
N GLU A 567 -4.97 11.60 -26.64
CA GLU A 567 -5.74 12.69 -26.02
C GLU A 567 -5.71 12.61 -24.48
N GLY A 568 -5.81 11.40 -23.92
CA GLY A 568 -5.72 11.19 -22.48
C GLY A 568 -4.35 11.59 -21.95
N TYR A 569 -3.25 11.18 -22.60
CA TYR A 569 -1.90 11.57 -22.18
C TYR A 569 -1.68 13.09 -22.29
N GLU A 570 -2.15 13.74 -23.34
CA GLU A 570 -2.06 15.20 -23.51
C GLU A 570 -2.86 15.93 -22.42
N LYS A 571 -4.07 15.46 -22.11
CA LYS A 571 -4.94 16.04 -21.08
C LYS A 571 -4.36 15.91 -19.67
N CYS A 572 -3.73 14.76 -19.37
CA CYS A 572 -3.18 14.45 -18.06
C CYS A 572 -1.75 14.99 -17.87
N SER A 573 -1.06 15.40 -18.95
CA SER A 573 0.29 15.98 -18.84
C SER A 573 0.27 17.34 -18.17
N LEU A 574 1.15 17.53 -17.18
CA LEU A 574 1.32 18.79 -16.48
C LEU A 574 2.27 19.76 -17.21
N LEU A 575 3.00 19.31 -18.23
CA LEU A 575 3.94 20.16 -18.97
C LEU A 575 3.24 21.37 -19.60
N SER A 576 2.10 21.15 -20.26
CA SER A 576 1.32 22.22 -20.88
C SER A 576 0.65 23.14 -19.86
N LYS A 577 0.56 22.73 -18.60
CA LYS A 577 -0.07 23.46 -17.49
C LYS A 577 0.93 24.32 -16.72
N ALA A 578 2.21 24.26 -17.00
CA ALA A 578 3.24 25.03 -16.30
C ALA A 578 2.94 26.55 -16.28
N LYS A 579 2.40 27.09 -17.38
CA LYS A 579 1.96 28.50 -17.51
C LYS A 579 0.79 28.88 -16.61
N ASP A 580 0.05 27.90 -16.14
CA ASP A 580 -1.17 28.05 -15.33
C ASP A 580 -0.91 27.93 -13.83
N LEU A 581 0.34 27.66 -13.43
CA LEU A 581 0.75 27.59 -12.03
C LEU A 581 0.44 28.89 -11.31
N SER A 582 -0.32 28.78 -10.22
CA SER A 582 -0.65 29.91 -9.35
C SER A 582 -0.37 29.57 -7.89
N GLY A 583 0.04 30.58 -7.11
CA GLY A 583 0.47 30.37 -5.73
C GLY A 583 1.93 29.93 -5.62
N ARG A 584 2.35 29.58 -4.41
CA ARG A 584 3.71 29.10 -4.10
C ARG A 584 3.76 27.58 -4.21
N LEU A 585 4.67 27.04 -4.99
CA LEU A 585 4.86 25.60 -5.14
C LEU A 585 6.31 25.23 -4.81
N LEU A 586 6.49 24.28 -3.89
CA LEU A 586 7.74 23.58 -3.66
C LEU A 586 7.66 22.18 -4.29
N ILE A 587 8.61 21.85 -5.13
CA ILE A 587 8.81 20.50 -5.67
C ILE A 587 9.98 19.86 -4.95
N ILE A 588 9.80 18.64 -4.45
CA ILE A 588 10.85 17.85 -3.77
C ILE A 588 11.02 16.52 -4.49
N THR A 589 12.26 16.05 -4.69
CA THR A 589 12.54 14.74 -5.29
C THR A 589 13.80 14.10 -4.71
N GLY A 590 13.91 12.78 -4.79
CA GLY A 590 15.15 12.06 -4.61
C GLY A 590 16.02 12.13 -5.87
N GLY A 591 17.33 12.27 -5.72
CA GLY A 591 18.28 12.32 -6.85
C GLY A 591 18.41 10.97 -7.55
N ASN A 592 18.24 9.88 -6.79
CA ASN A 592 18.30 8.48 -7.27
C ASN A 592 16.92 7.82 -7.33
N ASP A 593 15.86 8.61 -7.55
CA ASP A 593 14.50 8.10 -7.66
C ASP A 593 14.35 7.19 -8.89
N LYS A 594 14.12 5.89 -8.65
CA LYS A 594 13.91 4.85 -9.65
C LYS A 594 12.43 4.55 -9.92
N THR A 595 11.53 5.20 -9.18
CA THR A 595 10.08 5.05 -9.32
C THR A 595 9.50 6.18 -10.17
N VAL A 596 9.74 7.41 -9.75
CA VAL A 596 9.40 8.62 -10.51
C VAL A 596 10.70 9.34 -10.87
N VAL A 597 11.22 9.01 -12.02
CA VAL A 597 12.57 9.47 -12.42
C VAL A 597 12.69 11.00 -12.42
N PRO A 598 13.84 11.57 -12.03
CA PRO A 598 14.03 13.02 -11.90
C PRO A 598 13.70 13.86 -13.14
N GLN A 599 13.64 13.23 -14.33
CA GLN A 599 13.19 13.84 -15.58
C GLN A 599 11.83 14.52 -15.44
N HIS A 600 10.89 13.94 -14.66
CA HIS A 600 9.58 14.53 -14.40
C HIS A 600 9.71 15.95 -13.84
N CYS A 601 10.39 16.08 -12.72
CA CYS A 601 10.57 17.37 -12.03
C CYS A 601 11.32 18.38 -12.89
N LEU A 602 12.45 17.96 -13.47
CA LEU A 602 13.31 18.84 -14.28
C LEU A 602 12.58 19.35 -15.53
N SER A 603 11.80 18.51 -16.19
CA SER A 603 11.02 18.90 -17.37
C SER A 603 9.90 19.88 -17.03
N PHE A 604 9.23 19.71 -15.88
CA PHE A 604 8.21 20.67 -15.45
C PHE A 604 8.82 22.03 -15.11
N ILE A 605 9.95 22.06 -14.39
CA ILE A 605 10.68 23.30 -14.08
C ILE A 605 11.13 24.00 -15.37
N TYR A 606 11.61 23.23 -16.35
CA TYR A 606 11.99 23.78 -17.67
C TYR A 606 10.79 24.47 -18.35
N GLU A 607 9.61 23.85 -18.37
CA GLU A 607 8.40 24.47 -18.93
C GLU A 607 7.93 25.69 -18.10
N CYS A 608 8.05 25.63 -16.77
CA CYS A 608 7.79 26.78 -15.90
C CYS A 608 8.69 27.97 -16.22
N ASN A 609 9.99 27.74 -16.41
CA ASN A 609 10.94 28.80 -16.78
C ASN A 609 10.59 29.47 -18.13
N LYS A 610 10.15 28.68 -19.11
CA LYS A 610 9.65 29.17 -20.40
C LYS A 610 8.39 30.02 -20.25
N ALA A 611 7.51 29.61 -19.34
CA ALA A 611 6.23 30.27 -19.07
C ALA A 611 6.34 31.48 -18.14
N GLY A 612 7.49 31.70 -17.49
CA GLY A 612 7.68 32.75 -16.48
C GLY A 612 7.01 32.46 -15.15
N THR A 613 6.78 31.16 -14.83
CA THR A 613 6.36 30.70 -13.52
C THR A 613 7.55 30.05 -12.80
N PHE A 614 7.65 30.23 -11.48
CA PHE A 614 8.88 29.87 -10.76
C PHE A 614 8.56 29.06 -9.52
N PRO A 615 8.42 27.70 -9.63
CA PRO A 615 8.34 26.86 -8.46
C PRO A 615 9.68 26.80 -7.72
N ASP A 616 9.64 26.70 -6.39
CA ASP A 616 10.81 26.35 -5.60
C ASP A 616 11.14 24.85 -5.79
N PHE A 617 12.42 24.50 -5.73
CA PHE A 617 12.86 23.12 -5.96
C PHE A 617 13.87 22.68 -4.91
N TYR A 618 13.68 21.48 -4.38
CA TYR A 618 14.64 20.86 -3.46
C TYR A 618 14.88 19.39 -3.84
N ILE A 619 16.14 18.97 -3.82
CA ILE A 619 16.55 17.61 -4.13
C ILE A 619 17.27 17.00 -2.92
N PHE A 620 16.97 15.73 -2.64
CA PHE A 620 17.73 14.87 -1.75
C PHE A 620 18.68 14.01 -2.61
N PRO A 621 19.97 14.37 -2.76
CA PRO A 621 20.80 13.88 -3.88
C PRO A 621 20.97 12.36 -3.97
N GLU A 622 21.10 11.68 -2.82
CA GLU A 622 21.33 10.24 -2.75
C GLU A 622 20.08 9.42 -2.35
N GLU A 623 18.96 10.10 -2.07
CA GLU A 623 17.72 9.42 -1.72
C GLU A 623 16.97 8.94 -2.96
N GLU A 624 16.25 7.83 -2.77
CA GLU A 624 15.34 7.24 -3.75
C GLU A 624 13.95 7.93 -3.71
N HIS A 625 12.90 7.23 -4.13
CA HIS A 625 11.53 7.77 -4.14
C HIS A 625 11.01 8.14 -2.74
N ASN A 626 11.40 7.41 -1.70
CA ASN A 626 11.05 7.66 -0.31
C ASN A 626 12.30 7.95 0.51
N MET A 627 12.26 9.02 1.30
CA MET A 627 13.36 9.39 2.19
C MET A 627 13.50 8.37 3.32
N LYS A 628 14.72 7.87 3.54
CA LYS A 628 15.01 6.81 4.51
C LYS A 628 15.54 7.38 5.82
N LYS A 629 15.31 6.66 6.93
CA LYS A 629 15.83 6.98 8.25
C LYS A 629 15.56 8.44 8.65
N HIS A 630 16.58 9.14 9.17
CA HIS A 630 16.48 10.53 9.61
C HIS A 630 16.17 11.51 8.47
N GLN A 631 16.44 11.17 7.21
CA GLN A 631 16.06 12.01 6.07
C GLN A 631 14.54 12.20 5.97
N SER A 632 13.74 11.25 6.49
CA SER A 632 12.29 11.42 6.62
C SER A 632 11.91 12.55 7.58
N VAL A 633 12.64 12.74 8.67
CA VAL A 633 12.44 13.87 9.61
C VAL A 633 12.79 15.18 8.93
N VAL A 634 13.97 15.25 8.29
CA VAL A 634 14.45 16.43 7.54
C VAL A 634 13.45 16.84 6.45
N LEU A 635 12.89 15.85 5.73
CA LEU A 635 11.84 16.08 4.73
C LEU A 635 10.64 16.81 5.35
N HIS A 636 10.08 16.26 6.44
CA HIS A 636 8.90 16.83 7.06
C HIS A 636 9.17 18.18 7.75
N GLU A 637 10.37 18.41 8.27
CA GLU A 637 10.81 19.74 8.72
C GLU A 637 10.81 20.76 7.57
N HIS A 638 11.33 20.36 6.40
CA HIS A 638 11.37 21.23 5.23
C HIS A 638 9.96 21.58 4.72
N ILE A 639 9.08 20.58 4.62
CA ILE A 639 7.67 20.78 4.26
C ILE A 639 6.98 21.72 5.27
N THR A 640 7.14 21.47 6.56
CA THR A 640 6.56 22.29 7.63
C THR A 640 7.03 23.73 7.56
N ARG A 641 8.35 23.96 7.39
CA ARG A 641 8.91 25.29 7.27
C ARG A 641 8.31 26.03 6.06
N TYR A 642 8.18 25.39 4.93
CA TYR A 642 7.59 25.99 3.74
C TYR A 642 6.15 26.44 3.96
N PHE A 643 5.31 25.64 4.60
CA PHE A 643 3.96 26.05 4.97
C PHE A 643 3.97 27.18 6.02
N ASN A 644 4.84 27.14 7.01
CA ASN A 644 4.94 28.20 8.02
C ASN A 644 5.38 29.54 7.42
N ASP A 645 6.28 29.54 6.46
CA ASP A 645 6.80 30.75 5.82
C ASP A 645 5.78 31.39 4.87
N PHE A 646 4.90 30.62 4.23
CA PHE A 646 4.05 31.12 3.15
C PHE A 646 2.53 30.94 3.36
N LEU A 647 2.09 30.21 4.37
CA LEU A 647 0.66 29.95 4.60
C LEU A 647 0.19 30.40 6.01
N LYS A 648 1.09 30.47 7.01
CA LYS A 648 0.74 30.79 8.41
C LYS A 648 0.39 32.25 8.66
#